data_345bf83a5b293bea1a28303057ecb4d7
#
_entry.id   345bf83a5b293bea1a28303057ecb4d7
#
_cell.length_a   1.000
_cell.length_b   1.000
_cell.length_c   1.000
_cell.angle_alpha   90.00
_cell.angle_beta   90.00
_cell.angle_gamma   90.00
#
_symmetry.space_group_name_H-M   'P 1'
#
loop_
_entity.id
_entity.type
_entity.pdbx_description
1 polymer ?
#
loop_
_entity_poly.entity_id
_entity_poly.type
_entity_poly.pdbx_seq_one_letter_code
_entity_poly.pdbx_strand_id
1 'polypeptide(L)'
;MEYVFTGTVDRIIFENQANFFKILLLAIEDTDSDIDDFEIIITGTMADIIEGDDYTFXGELTQXPKYGQQLKLSRYXKIKPSSSGLVNYFSSDHFKGIGXKTAEKIIALYGHNTIDHILEXPSKLETISGLSKANRQAFVAKLKLNYGTEQLIAGLVELGLSNRFALQAFEKYKEEALDLVKENPYQLVEDLQGFGFKMADALAENLGIESDSPKRFRAALLHCLLEESINRGDTYVQARQLLDFAITLLEDARQVECDPAAVAEQLSELIIEGKIKNSDTKLFDASLYFAEEGIANNISRLLDTPLSQSFSHDTIQTTIQAVXKDFAITYDQVQQEAITKALTSKVFLLTGGPGTGKTTVIRGILQAYANLHQIDLDXKDLPILLAAPTGRAARRMNELTGLPSATIHRHLGLNGDNDYQAMEDYLDCDLLIVDEFSMVDTWLANQLLGAINSTTQVIIVGDSDQLPSVGPGQVLSDLLKVNSLPQIALQKIFRQSQESTIVNLADQMRRGILAADFRDKKADRSYFEAQAAFIPDMIQKIVLSAIKSGIPAEEIQILAPMYKGQAGINHLNQLMQELLNPLQGQTEFLFNDTHFRKGDKVLHLVNDAQLNVFNGDIGYITDLIPAKYTESKQDELILDFDGSEVTYPRNEWLKLTLAYAMSIHKSQGSEFQVVILPITRQSGRLLQRNVIYTAITRSKSKLILLGEYTAFEYAIKHEGDKRQTYLIERFQEQSDLASSQPNQELKSKEQTSLFSNTATLEDDSQKSSSQSTNSNPTENSQSDNDDFRLTPENYSTIDSMIGLTESDIALFFQKKS
;
A
#
# COMPACT_ATOMS: atom_id res chain seq x y z
N MET A 1 -3.32 -25.50 17.77
CA MET A 1 -3.02 -26.96 17.76
C MET A 1 -3.32 -27.49 16.37
N GLU A 2 -2.35 -28.16 15.77
CA GLU A 2 -2.51 -28.69 14.41
C GLU A 2 -3.07 -30.09 14.46
N TYR A 3 -4.10 -30.35 13.67
CA TYR A 3 -4.74 -31.67 13.56
C TYR A 3 -4.51 -32.24 12.16
N VAL A 4 -4.59 -33.51 12.05
CA VAL A 4 -4.37 -34.27 10.82
C VAL A 4 -5.68 -34.93 10.39
N PHE A 5 -6.04 -34.77 9.13
CA PHE A 5 -7.19 -35.42 8.50
C PHE A 5 -6.72 -36.14 7.25
N THR A 6 -7.02 -37.43 7.15
CA THR A 6 -6.71 -38.23 5.98
C THR A 6 -8.03 -38.70 5.38
N GLY A 7 -8.14 -38.63 4.07
CA GLY A 7 -9.38 -39.06 3.40
C GLY A 7 -9.38 -38.72 1.93
N THR A 8 -10.53 -38.95 1.33
CA THR A 8 -10.76 -38.73 -0.11
C THR A 8 -11.41 -37.37 -0.34
N VAL A 9 -10.91 -36.61 -1.30
CA VAL A 9 -11.52 -35.34 -1.69
C VAL A 9 -12.82 -35.64 -2.44
N ASP A 10 -13.96 -35.38 -1.82
CA ASP A 10 -15.25 -35.62 -2.43
C ASP A 10 -15.53 -34.62 -3.56
N ARG A 11 -15.35 -33.34 -3.28
CA ARG A 11 -15.54 -32.28 -4.29
C ARG A 11 -14.84 -31.00 -3.89
N ILE A 12 -14.51 -30.21 -4.90
CA ILE A 12 -13.99 -28.85 -4.72
C ILE A 12 -15.19 -27.91 -4.79
N ILE A 13 -15.49 -27.28 -3.66
CA ILE A 13 -16.64 -26.36 -3.52
C ILE A 13 -16.32 -25.02 -4.20
N PHE A 14 -15.06 -24.57 -4.07
CA PHE A 14 -14.61 -23.30 -4.61
C PHE A 14 -13.15 -23.37 -4.95
N GLU A 15 -12.75 -22.73 -6.05
CA GLU A 15 -11.34 -22.63 -6.46
C GLU A 15 -11.06 -21.26 -7.07
N ASN A 16 -10.01 -20.63 -6.58
CA ASN A 16 -9.46 -19.41 -7.20
C ASN A 16 -8.19 -19.81 -7.95
N GLN A 17 -8.25 -19.78 -9.26
CA GLN A 17 -7.12 -20.20 -10.11
C GLN A 17 -5.93 -19.23 -10.03
N ALA A 18 -6.14 -17.99 -9.64
CA ALA A 18 -5.06 -16.98 -9.58
C ALA A 18 -4.12 -17.21 -8.41
N ASN A 19 -4.67 -17.63 -7.24
CA ASN A 19 -3.86 -17.82 -6.04
C ASN A 19 -3.96 -19.24 -5.46
N PHE A 20 -4.61 -20.15 -6.18
CA PHE A 20 -4.78 -21.56 -5.81
C PHE A 20 -5.51 -21.78 -4.48
N PHE A 21 -6.23 -20.77 -4.00
CA PHE A 21 -7.06 -20.93 -2.81
C PHE A 21 -8.25 -21.83 -3.14
N LYS A 22 -8.47 -22.83 -2.29
CA LYS A 22 -9.57 -23.78 -2.50
C LYS A 22 -10.38 -23.97 -1.21
N ILE A 23 -11.65 -24.29 -1.40
CA ILE A 23 -12.52 -24.82 -0.37
C ILE A 23 -13.00 -26.16 -0.89
N LEU A 24 -12.72 -27.23 -0.15
CA LEU A 24 -13.10 -28.56 -0.59
C LEU A 24 -13.77 -29.34 0.54
N LEU A 25 -14.49 -30.38 0.16
CA LEU A 25 -15.12 -31.31 1.09
C LEU A 25 -14.29 -32.59 1.08
N LEU A 26 -13.84 -32.99 2.28
CA LEU A 26 -13.06 -34.20 2.48
C LEU A 26 -13.94 -35.25 3.16
N ALA A 27 -14.05 -36.43 2.56
CA ALA A 27 -14.62 -37.61 3.23
C ALA A 27 -13.52 -38.18 4.14
N ILE A 28 -13.74 -38.14 5.45
CA ILE A 28 -12.71 -38.46 6.44
C ILE A 28 -12.54 -39.98 6.54
N GLU A 29 -11.32 -40.46 6.40
CA GLU A 29 -10.96 -41.84 6.67
C GLU A 29 -10.30 -41.99 8.02
N ASP A 30 -9.49 -41.02 8.41
CA ASP A 30 -8.76 -41.04 9.69
C ASP A 30 -8.46 -39.63 10.14
N THR A 31 -8.45 -39.40 11.46
CA THR A 31 -8.09 -38.12 12.05
C THR A 31 -7.59 -38.32 13.49
N ASP A 32 -6.69 -37.43 13.92
CA ASP A 32 -6.24 -37.36 15.30
C ASP A 32 -7.05 -36.36 16.14
N SER A 33 -8.11 -35.78 15.57
CA SER A 33 -9.00 -34.86 16.27
C SER A 33 -10.18 -35.60 16.94
N ASP A 34 -10.95 -34.88 17.72
CA ASP A 34 -12.15 -35.39 18.38
C ASP A 34 -13.42 -35.31 17.50
N ILE A 35 -13.25 -35.04 16.19
CA ILE A 35 -14.38 -34.93 15.26
C ILE A 35 -14.87 -36.35 14.89
N ASP A 36 -16.19 -36.58 15.09
CA ASP A 36 -16.86 -37.81 14.74
C ASP A 36 -17.64 -37.71 13.42
N ASP A 37 -17.57 -36.58 12.72
CA ASP A 37 -18.25 -36.39 11.43
C ASP A 37 -17.56 -37.20 10.34
N PHE A 38 -18.34 -37.57 9.32
CA PHE A 38 -17.82 -38.31 8.17
C PHE A 38 -17.16 -37.41 7.13
N GLU A 39 -17.39 -36.12 7.20
CA GLU A 39 -16.90 -35.14 6.24
C GLU A 39 -16.43 -33.87 6.96
N ILE A 40 -15.45 -33.17 6.38
CA ILE A 40 -15.00 -31.88 6.88
C ILE A 40 -14.65 -30.96 5.70
N ILE A 41 -14.88 -29.67 5.89
CA ILE A 41 -14.49 -28.66 4.92
C ILE A 41 -13.02 -28.29 5.19
N ILE A 42 -12.20 -28.35 4.14
CA ILE A 42 -10.79 -27.92 4.17
C ILE A 42 -10.69 -26.61 3.40
N THR A 43 -10.07 -25.60 3.98
CA THR A 43 -9.85 -24.30 3.32
C THR A 43 -8.37 -23.96 3.33
N GLY A 44 -7.86 -23.44 2.21
CA GLY A 44 -6.47 -23.01 2.13
C GLY A 44 -5.94 -22.98 0.71
N THR A 45 -4.67 -22.64 0.59
CA THR A 45 -3.98 -22.60 -0.69
C THR A 45 -3.43 -23.97 -1.01
N MET A 46 -3.89 -24.53 -2.12
CA MET A 46 -3.55 -25.89 -2.54
C MET A 46 -3.30 -25.89 -4.05
N ALA A 47 -2.21 -26.52 -4.45
CA ALA A 47 -1.92 -26.70 -5.87
C ALA A 47 -2.97 -27.64 -6.49
N ASP A 48 -2.66 -28.42 -7.45
CA ASP A 48 -3.63 -29.28 -8.16
C ASP A 48 -4.20 -30.37 -7.23
N ILE A 49 -5.40 -30.11 -6.72
CA ILE A 49 -6.19 -31.09 -5.98
C ILE A 49 -7.10 -31.80 -6.97
N ILE A 50 -7.13 -33.12 -6.87
CA ILE A 50 -7.92 -33.97 -7.77
C ILE A 50 -9.08 -34.58 -6.98
N GLU A 51 -10.30 -34.31 -7.41
CA GLU A 51 -11.49 -34.95 -6.83
C GLU A 51 -11.40 -36.47 -6.99
N GLY A 52 -11.69 -37.18 -5.93
CA GLY A 52 -11.59 -38.64 -5.88
C GLY A 52 -10.26 -39.18 -5.43
N ASP A 53 -9.26 -38.35 -5.24
CA ASP A 53 -7.95 -38.79 -4.76
C ASP A 53 -7.83 -38.60 -3.25
N ASP A 54 -6.90 -39.35 -2.66
CA ASP A 54 -6.65 -39.38 -1.23
C ASP A 54 -5.53 -38.41 -0.85
N TYR A 55 -5.76 -37.69 0.21
CA TYR A 55 -4.81 -36.69 0.73
C TYR A 55 -4.76 -36.74 2.27
N THR A 56 -3.66 -36.31 2.81
CA THR A 56 -3.50 -35.99 4.22
C THR A 56 -3.37 -34.45 4.33
N PHE A 57 -4.22 -33.87 5.18
CA PHE A 57 -4.26 -32.41 5.39
C PHE A 57 -3.93 -32.10 6.84
N UNK A 58 -3.19 -31.30 7.22
CA UNK A 58 -2.84 -30.89 8.42
C UNK A 58 -3.24 -29.53 8.55
N GLY A 59 -3.67 -29.03 9.55
CA GLY A 59 -4.15 -27.68 9.77
C GLY A 59 -4.76 -27.43 11.13
N GLU A 60 -5.32 -26.25 11.30
CA GLU A 60 -6.00 -25.85 12.54
C GLU A 60 -7.50 -25.89 12.37
N LEU A 61 -8.18 -26.41 13.38
CA LEU A 61 -9.65 -26.43 13.40
C LEU A 61 -10.18 -25.04 13.74
N THR A 62 -11.14 -24.56 12.95
CA THR A 62 -11.83 -23.28 13.12
C THR A 62 -13.34 -23.52 13.06
N GLN A 63 -14.09 -22.62 13.70
CA GLN A 63 -15.53 -22.74 13.78
C GLN A 63 -16.23 -21.61 13.03
N UNK A 64 -16.67 -21.93 12.02
CA UNK A 64 -17.27 -21.17 11.35
C UNK A 64 -18.62 -21.17 11.69
N PRO A 65 -19.42 -20.05 11.95
CA PRO A 65 -20.81 -20.07 12.46
C PRO A 65 -21.86 -20.66 11.50
N LYS A 66 -21.60 -20.58 10.20
CA LYS A 66 -22.57 -21.04 9.19
C LYS A 66 -22.27 -22.46 8.69
N TYR A 67 -21.00 -22.87 8.73
CA TYR A 67 -20.56 -24.11 8.10
C TYR A 67 -19.91 -25.09 9.08
N GLY A 68 -20.07 -24.86 10.38
CA GLY A 68 -19.53 -25.75 11.38
C GLY A 68 -18.01 -25.73 11.49
N GLN A 69 -17.45 -26.84 11.90
CA GLN A 69 -16.01 -26.97 12.03
C GLN A 69 -15.35 -27.12 10.65
N GLN A 70 -14.25 -26.42 10.44
CA GLN A 70 -13.47 -26.46 9.22
C GLN A 70 -11.99 -26.61 9.56
N LEU A 71 -11.24 -27.23 8.67
CA LEU A 71 -9.78 -27.28 8.80
C LEU A 71 -9.17 -26.18 7.96
N LYS A 72 -8.48 -25.25 8.61
CA LYS A 72 -7.67 -24.24 7.92
C LYS A 72 -6.31 -24.85 7.64
N LEU A 73 -6.01 -25.06 6.39
CA LEU A 73 -4.86 -25.83 5.94
C LEU A 73 -3.52 -25.16 6.26
N SER A 74 -2.61 -25.92 6.83
CA SER A 74 -1.20 -25.55 6.93
C SER A 74 -0.36 -26.27 5.86
N ARG A 75 -0.65 -27.57 5.65
CA ARG A 75 0.10 -28.40 4.67
C ARG A 75 -0.73 -29.60 4.27
N TYR A 76 -0.37 -30.14 3.13
CA TYR A 76 -1.04 -31.37 2.65
C TYR A 76 -0.05 -32.25 1.87
N UNK A 77 -0.44 -33.42 1.84
CA UNK A 77 0.30 -34.31 1.17
C UNK A 77 -0.63 -35.23 0.47
N LYS A 78 -0.26 -35.50 -0.78
CA LYS A 78 -1.07 -36.40 -1.60
C LYS A 78 -0.69 -37.85 -1.31
N ILE A 79 -1.65 -38.65 -0.97
CA ILE A 79 -1.50 -40.11 -0.93
C ILE A 79 -1.61 -40.59 -2.37
N LYS A 80 -1.09 -41.74 -2.69
CA LYS A 80 -1.10 -42.27 -4.07
C LYS A 80 -2.49 -42.14 -4.68
N PRO A 81 -2.62 -41.56 -5.88
CA PRO A 81 -3.93 -41.37 -6.48
C PRO A 81 -4.65 -42.68 -6.75
N SER A 82 -5.93 -42.72 -6.47
CA SER A 82 -6.81 -43.81 -6.80
C SER A 82 -6.99 -43.87 -8.33
N SER A 83 -7.40 -45.02 -8.86
CA SER A 83 -7.67 -45.19 -10.27
C SER A 83 -8.79 -44.24 -10.75
N SER A 84 -9.81 -44.05 -9.94
CA SER A 84 -10.93 -43.15 -10.28
C SER A 84 -10.49 -41.68 -10.27
N GLY A 85 -9.66 -41.29 -9.34
CA GLY A 85 -9.12 -39.94 -9.32
C GLY A 85 -8.28 -39.62 -10.53
N LEU A 86 -7.45 -40.58 -10.96
CA LEU A 86 -6.65 -40.44 -12.19
C LEU A 86 -7.49 -40.36 -13.43
N VAL A 87 -8.60 -41.12 -13.51
CA VAL A 87 -9.54 -41.03 -14.65
C VAL A 87 -10.11 -39.63 -14.74
N ASN A 88 -10.56 -39.08 -13.62
CA ASN A 88 -11.10 -37.72 -13.56
C ASN A 88 -10.05 -36.69 -13.96
N TYR A 89 -8.83 -36.84 -13.48
CA TYR A 89 -7.73 -35.92 -13.75
C TYR A 89 -7.36 -35.92 -15.23
N PHE A 90 -7.16 -37.10 -15.81
CA PHE A 90 -6.75 -37.22 -17.22
C PHE A 90 -7.86 -36.77 -18.19
N SER A 91 -9.13 -36.88 -17.79
CA SER A 91 -10.26 -36.49 -18.61
C SER A 91 -10.74 -35.08 -18.39
N SER A 92 -10.06 -34.33 -17.51
CA SER A 92 -10.38 -32.92 -17.21
C SER A 92 -9.95 -31.99 -18.36
N ASP A 93 -10.33 -30.74 -18.24
CA ASP A 93 -9.99 -29.69 -19.23
C ASP A 93 -8.49 -29.43 -19.30
N HIS A 94 -7.71 -29.92 -18.33
CA HIS A 94 -6.24 -29.80 -18.36
C HIS A 94 -5.62 -30.57 -19.52
N PHE A 95 -6.27 -31.65 -19.99
CA PHE A 95 -5.72 -32.51 -21.05
C PHE A 95 -6.70 -32.60 -22.20
N LYS A 96 -6.49 -31.80 -23.23
CA LYS A 96 -7.37 -31.76 -24.39
C LYS A 96 -7.26 -33.06 -25.18
N GLY A 97 -8.39 -33.57 -25.61
CA GLY A 97 -8.47 -34.76 -26.44
C GLY A 97 -8.46 -36.09 -25.68
N ILE A 98 -8.57 -36.07 -24.37
CA ILE A 98 -8.66 -37.27 -23.53
C ILE A 98 -10.01 -37.24 -22.79
N GLY A 99 -10.85 -38.15 -23.20
CA GLY A 99 -12.15 -38.37 -22.53
C GLY A 99 -12.08 -39.54 -21.50
N UNK A 100 -12.94 -39.84 -20.79
CA UNK A 100 -13.03 -40.74 -19.81
C UNK A 100 -12.58 -42.07 -20.22
N LYS A 101 -13.17 -42.52 -21.37
CA LYS A 101 -12.83 -43.87 -21.90
C LYS A 101 -11.34 -43.97 -22.25
N THR A 102 -10.76 -42.93 -22.80
CA THR A 102 -9.36 -42.89 -23.15
C THR A 102 -8.50 -42.88 -21.86
N ALA A 103 -8.92 -42.13 -20.86
CA ALA A 103 -8.22 -42.09 -19.55
C ALA A 103 -8.23 -43.48 -18.89
N GLU A 104 -9.38 -44.18 -18.96
CA GLU A 104 -9.48 -45.55 -18.41
C GLU A 104 -8.50 -46.52 -19.11
N LYS A 105 -8.38 -46.41 -20.45
CA LYS A 105 -7.45 -47.18 -21.22
C LYS A 105 -6.00 -46.91 -20.83
N ILE A 106 -5.66 -45.63 -20.62
CA ILE A 106 -4.32 -45.23 -20.19
C ILE A 106 -3.98 -45.88 -18.84
N ILE A 107 -4.89 -45.79 -17.87
CA ILE A 107 -4.67 -46.31 -16.53
C ILE A 107 -4.58 -47.82 -16.56
N ALA A 108 -5.43 -48.51 -17.34
CA ALA A 108 -5.39 -49.96 -17.49
C ALA A 108 -4.05 -50.41 -18.10
N LEU A 109 -3.51 -49.65 -19.04
CA LEU A 109 -2.27 -49.95 -19.73
C LEU A 109 -1.05 -49.83 -18.79
N TYR A 110 -1.00 -48.81 -17.94
CA TYR A 110 0.16 -48.51 -17.12
C TYR A 110 0.08 -49.06 -15.67
N GLY A 111 -1.14 -49.29 -15.19
CA GLY A 111 -1.34 -49.88 -13.87
C GLY A 111 -0.97 -48.95 -12.71
N HIS A 112 -0.47 -49.51 -11.61
CA HIS A 112 -0.04 -48.75 -10.42
C HIS A 112 1.07 -47.79 -10.79
N ASN A 113 1.09 -46.62 -10.11
CA ASN A 113 2.03 -45.54 -10.38
C ASN A 113 1.97 -45.11 -11.85
N THR A 114 0.75 -44.92 -12.32
CA THR A 114 0.45 -44.63 -13.74
C THR A 114 1.31 -43.45 -14.26
N ILE A 115 1.36 -42.34 -13.51
CA ILE A 115 2.09 -41.12 -13.96
C ILE A 115 3.58 -41.43 -14.13
N ASP A 116 4.19 -42.10 -13.17
CA ASP A 116 5.61 -42.45 -13.23
C ASP A 116 5.92 -43.32 -14.42
N HIS A 117 5.10 -44.34 -14.63
CA HIS A 117 5.25 -45.27 -15.76
C HIS A 117 5.00 -44.62 -17.12
N ILE A 118 4.08 -43.63 -17.20
CA ILE A 118 3.88 -42.86 -18.42
C ILE A 118 5.13 -42.04 -18.74
N LEU A 119 5.71 -41.41 -17.75
CA LEU A 119 6.90 -40.58 -17.93
C LEU A 119 8.12 -41.41 -18.29
N GLU A 120 8.20 -42.68 -17.79
CA GLU A 120 9.25 -43.65 -18.19
C GLU A 120 9.04 -44.19 -19.60
N UNK A 121 7.84 -44.38 -19.99
CA UNK A 121 7.63 -44.83 -20.97
C UNK A 121 6.65 -44.33 -21.62
N PRO A 122 6.73 -43.31 -22.23
CA PRO A 122 5.57 -42.72 -22.94
C PRO A 122 5.22 -43.40 -24.26
N SER A 123 6.08 -44.19 -24.81
CA SER A 123 5.87 -44.83 -26.09
C SER A 123 4.68 -45.84 -26.07
N LYS A 124 4.35 -46.41 -24.91
CA LYS A 124 3.21 -47.30 -24.75
C LYS A 124 1.88 -46.63 -25.10
N LEU A 125 1.80 -45.29 -25.01
CA LEU A 125 0.59 -44.55 -25.38
C LEU A 125 0.21 -44.73 -26.87
N GLU A 126 1.15 -45.12 -27.71
CA GLU A 126 0.91 -45.34 -29.13
C GLU A 126 -0.07 -46.49 -29.38
N THR A 127 -0.19 -47.40 -28.43
CA THR A 127 -1.11 -48.55 -28.53
C THR A 127 -2.56 -48.16 -28.23
N ILE A 128 -2.82 -46.96 -27.73
CA ILE A 128 -4.16 -46.55 -27.32
C ILE A 128 -4.93 -45.99 -28.52
N SER A 129 -6.00 -46.66 -28.89
CA SER A 129 -6.85 -46.24 -29.98
C SER A 129 -7.63 -44.97 -29.64
N GLY A 130 -7.64 -44.04 -30.56
CA GLY A 130 -8.38 -42.79 -30.42
C GLY A 130 -7.54 -41.62 -29.85
N LEU A 131 -6.24 -41.86 -29.58
CA LEU A 131 -5.34 -40.84 -29.07
C LEU A 131 -4.35 -40.43 -30.16
N SER A 132 -4.52 -39.24 -30.71
CA SER A 132 -3.67 -38.75 -31.81
C SER A 132 -2.24 -38.48 -31.31
N LYS A 133 -1.30 -38.46 -32.26
CA LYS A 133 0.10 -38.18 -31.98
C LYS A 133 0.27 -36.82 -31.27
N ALA A 134 -0.45 -35.78 -31.76
CA ALA A 134 -0.43 -34.44 -31.18
C ALA A 134 -0.95 -34.46 -29.76
N ASN A 135 -2.05 -35.14 -29.49
CA ASN A 135 -2.65 -35.22 -28.15
C ASN A 135 -1.75 -36.01 -27.21
N ARG A 136 -1.09 -37.09 -27.69
CA ARG A 136 -0.11 -37.85 -26.88
C ARG A 136 1.05 -36.96 -26.42
N GLN A 137 1.63 -36.22 -27.35
CA GLN A 137 2.77 -35.35 -27.08
C GLN A 137 2.38 -34.25 -26.11
N ALA A 138 1.21 -33.62 -26.32
CA ALA A 138 0.69 -32.56 -25.42
C ALA A 138 0.42 -33.13 -24.02
N PHE A 139 -0.14 -34.33 -23.94
CA PHE A 139 -0.46 -35.00 -22.67
C PHE A 139 0.81 -35.27 -21.87
N VAL A 140 1.84 -35.85 -22.50
CA VAL A 140 3.10 -36.18 -21.82
C VAL A 140 3.82 -34.91 -21.39
N ALA A 141 3.84 -33.88 -22.23
CA ALA A 141 4.49 -32.58 -21.91
C ALA A 141 3.81 -31.89 -20.72
N LYS A 142 2.47 -31.88 -20.71
CA LYS A 142 1.69 -31.29 -19.61
C LYS A 142 1.88 -32.06 -18.30
N LEU A 143 1.91 -33.39 -18.40
CA LEU A 143 2.10 -34.28 -17.25
C LEU A 143 3.46 -34.06 -16.63
N LYS A 144 4.54 -33.95 -17.42
CA LYS A 144 5.89 -33.65 -16.96
C LYS A 144 5.94 -32.32 -16.20
N LEU A 145 5.32 -31.29 -16.78
CA LEU A 145 5.30 -29.95 -16.21
C LEU A 145 4.61 -29.94 -14.86
N ASN A 146 3.41 -30.53 -14.78
CA ASN A 146 2.61 -30.55 -13.55
C ASN A 146 3.29 -31.39 -12.46
N TYR A 147 3.84 -32.54 -12.81
CA TYR A 147 4.48 -33.44 -11.85
C TYR A 147 5.72 -32.81 -11.23
N GLY A 148 6.55 -32.19 -12.05
CA GLY A 148 7.75 -31.49 -11.58
C GLY A 148 7.38 -30.31 -10.66
N THR A 149 6.36 -29.59 -10.98
CA THR A 149 5.85 -28.47 -10.17
C THR A 149 5.36 -28.96 -8.81
N GLU A 150 4.57 -30.05 -8.79
CA GLU A 150 4.05 -30.61 -7.55
C GLU A 150 5.17 -31.10 -6.64
N GLN A 151 6.18 -31.73 -7.21
CA GLN A 151 7.33 -32.22 -6.42
C GLN A 151 8.13 -31.07 -5.83
N LEU A 152 8.32 -30.01 -6.59
CA LEU A 152 9.06 -28.84 -6.14
C LEU A 152 8.33 -28.13 -4.99
N ILE A 153 7.02 -27.95 -5.15
CA ILE A 153 6.18 -27.31 -4.12
C ILE A 153 6.18 -28.20 -2.85
N ALA A 154 6.05 -29.52 -3.00
CA ALA A 154 6.08 -30.46 -1.89
C ALA A 154 7.43 -30.38 -1.16
N GLY A 155 8.52 -30.24 -1.90
CA GLY A 155 9.85 -30.07 -1.33
C GLY A 155 9.99 -28.80 -0.51
N LEU A 156 9.43 -27.69 -1.01
CA LEU A 156 9.41 -26.41 -0.29
C LEU A 156 8.57 -26.48 0.99
N VAL A 157 7.42 -27.16 0.93
CA VAL A 157 6.58 -27.38 2.11
C VAL A 157 7.31 -28.26 3.13
N GLU A 158 8.02 -29.28 2.67
CA GLU A 158 8.81 -30.15 3.54
C GLU A 158 9.93 -29.38 4.26
N LEU A 159 10.49 -28.34 3.62
CA LEU A 159 11.49 -27.46 4.25
C LEU A 159 10.89 -26.61 5.37
N GLY A 160 9.56 -26.38 5.35
CA GLY A 160 8.88 -25.63 6.40
C GLY A 160 8.03 -24.47 5.90
N LEU A 161 7.95 -24.27 4.59
CA LEU A 161 7.10 -23.23 4.03
C LEU A 161 5.63 -23.68 4.05
N SER A 162 4.72 -22.73 4.30
CA SER A 162 3.29 -22.96 4.07
C SER A 162 3.03 -23.17 2.58
N ASN A 163 1.89 -23.76 2.23
CA ASN A 163 1.53 -23.96 0.83
C ASN A 163 1.50 -22.63 0.06
N ARG A 164 0.97 -21.58 0.69
CA ARG A 164 0.90 -20.24 0.10
C ARG A 164 2.29 -19.72 -0.27
N PHE A 165 3.23 -19.78 0.66
CA PHE A 165 4.58 -19.27 0.43
C PHE A 165 5.40 -20.18 -0.49
N ALA A 166 5.14 -21.49 -0.46
CA ALA A 166 5.76 -22.43 -1.39
C ALA A 166 5.35 -22.11 -2.83
N LEU A 167 4.07 -21.82 -3.05
CA LEU A 167 3.56 -21.42 -4.37
C LEU A 167 4.15 -20.09 -4.82
N GLN A 168 4.24 -19.10 -3.92
CA GLN A 168 4.85 -17.81 -4.23
C GLN A 168 6.33 -17.98 -4.60
N ALA A 169 7.07 -18.80 -3.84
CA ALA A 169 8.48 -19.09 -4.11
C ALA A 169 8.65 -19.75 -5.48
N PHE A 170 7.77 -20.70 -5.80
CA PHE A 170 7.81 -21.34 -7.11
C PHE A 170 7.52 -20.33 -8.23
N GLU A 171 6.54 -19.44 -8.06
CA GLU A 171 6.22 -18.42 -9.05
C GLU A 171 7.39 -17.47 -9.29
N LYS A 172 8.14 -17.14 -8.22
CA LYS A 172 9.25 -16.19 -8.29
C LYS A 172 10.52 -16.82 -8.86
N TYR A 173 10.88 -18.01 -8.36
CA TYR A 173 12.16 -18.63 -8.65
C TYR A 173 12.09 -19.81 -9.62
N LYS A 174 10.90 -20.26 -9.93
CA LYS A 174 10.64 -21.37 -10.84
C LYS A 174 11.40 -22.65 -10.35
N GLU A 175 12.10 -23.31 -11.25
CA GLU A 175 12.77 -24.59 -10.98
C GLU A 175 13.91 -24.47 -9.95
N GLU A 176 14.44 -23.27 -9.76
CA GLU A 176 15.56 -23.01 -8.84
C GLU A 176 15.09 -22.76 -7.41
N ALA A 177 13.79 -22.73 -7.15
CA ALA A 177 13.22 -22.32 -5.86
C ALA A 177 13.78 -23.13 -4.69
N LEU A 178 13.81 -24.46 -4.81
CA LEU A 178 14.26 -25.34 -3.73
C LEU A 178 15.72 -25.07 -3.36
N ASP A 179 16.58 -24.97 -4.37
CA ASP A 179 18.03 -24.75 -4.16
C ASP A 179 18.29 -23.35 -3.57
N LEU A 180 17.57 -22.34 -4.05
CA LEU A 180 17.72 -20.97 -3.55
C LEU A 180 17.29 -20.87 -2.08
N VAL A 181 16.18 -21.50 -1.72
CA VAL A 181 15.68 -21.46 -0.34
C VAL A 181 16.65 -22.20 0.58
N LYS A 182 17.20 -23.33 0.16
CA LYS A 182 18.19 -24.07 0.94
C LYS A 182 19.48 -23.27 1.15
N GLU A 183 19.91 -22.56 0.12
CA GLU A 183 21.14 -21.76 0.18
C GLU A 183 20.98 -20.50 1.05
N ASN A 184 19.88 -19.78 0.86
CA ASN A 184 19.64 -18.55 1.62
C ASN A 184 18.14 -18.33 1.83
N PRO A 185 17.55 -18.84 2.90
CA PRO A 185 16.12 -18.66 3.17
C PRO A 185 15.74 -17.19 3.43
N TYR A 186 16.70 -16.35 3.81
CA TYR A 186 16.43 -14.95 4.07
C TYR A 186 16.12 -14.14 2.80
N GLN A 187 16.48 -14.67 1.62
CA GLN A 187 16.11 -14.05 0.35
C GLN A 187 14.58 -13.97 0.20
N LEU A 188 13.85 -14.87 0.83
CA LEU A 188 12.38 -14.90 0.83
C LEU A 188 11.78 -13.63 1.43
N VAL A 189 12.46 -13.03 2.41
CA VAL A 189 11.99 -11.77 3.04
C VAL A 189 11.90 -10.65 2.01
N GLU A 190 12.88 -10.58 1.12
CA GLU A 190 12.92 -9.56 0.05
C GLU A 190 11.94 -9.85 -1.08
N ASP A 191 11.73 -11.13 -1.41
CA ASP A 191 11.06 -11.53 -2.64
C ASP A 191 9.59 -11.96 -2.47
N LEU A 192 9.18 -12.40 -1.27
CA LEU A 192 7.80 -12.86 -1.02
C LEU A 192 7.06 -11.87 -0.13
N GLN A 193 5.89 -11.48 -0.57
CA GLN A 193 5.04 -10.58 0.21
C GLN A 193 4.50 -11.28 1.45
N GLY A 194 4.61 -10.62 2.58
CA GLY A 194 4.12 -11.12 3.85
C GLY A 194 5.02 -12.13 4.53
N PHE A 195 6.20 -12.42 3.95
CA PHE A 195 7.17 -13.35 4.54
C PHE A 195 8.18 -12.53 5.34
N GLY A 196 7.99 -12.48 6.65
CA GLY A 196 8.81 -11.67 7.55
C GLY A 196 10.10 -12.33 7.97
N PHE A 197 10.96 -11.55 8.64
CA PHE A 197 12.25 -12.05 9.12
C PHE A 197 12.10 -13.23 10.07
N LYS A 198 11.13 -13.18 11.00
CA LYS A 198 10.94 -14.26 11.98
C LYS A 198 10.58 -15.58 11.30
N MET A 199 9.78 -15.52 10.24
CA MET A 199 9.42 -16.70 9.44
C MET A 199 10.66 -17.27 8.74
N ALA A 200 11.47 -16.41 8.12
CA ALA A 200 12.70 -16.81 7.44
C ALA A 200 13.71 -17.38 8.43
N ASP A 201 13.80 -16.79 9.62
CA ASP A 201 14.73 -17.22 10.65
C ASP A 201 14.34 -18.58 11.22
N ALA A 202 13.05 -18.85 11.39
CA ALA A 202 12.55 -20.17 11.81
C ALA A 202 12.88 -21.24 10.75
N LEU A 203 12.67 -20.89 9.48
CA LEU A 203 13.04 -21.76 8.36
C LEU A 203 14.55 -22.02 8.32
N ALA A 204 15.35 -20.96 8.51
CA ALA A 204 16.81 -21.04 8.54
C ALA A 204 17.29 -21.95 9.68
N GLU A 205 16.67 -21.85 10.85
CA GLU A 205 16.97 -22.70 12.00
C GLU A 205 16.73 -24.18 11.66
N ASN A 206 15.62 -24.48 11.01
CA ASN A 206 15.30 -25.83 10.55
C ASN A 206 16.31 -26.35 9.51
N LEU A 207 16.88 -25.44 8.71
CA LEU A 207 17.90 -25.78 7.71
C LEU A 207 19.33 -25.89 8.31
N GLY A 208 19.48 -25.66 9.61
CA GLY A 208 20.75 -25.75 10.29
C GLY A 208 21.61 -24.50 10.28
N ILE A 209 21.05 -23.36 9.93
CA ILE A 209 21.76 -22.08 9.99
C ILE A 209 21.88 -21.67 11.46
N GLU A 210 23.10 -21.50 11.93
CA GLU A 210 23.40 -21.22 13.35
C GLU A 210 22.92 -19.79 13.72
N SER A 211 22.72 -19.58 15.03
CA SER A 211 22.28 -18.30 15.57
C SER A 211 23.29 -17.18 15.35
N ASP A 212 24.59 -17.52 15.21
CA ASP A 212 25.67 -16.55 14.97
C ASP A 212 26.11 -16.51 13.51
N SER A 213 25.31 -17.06 12.59
CA SER A 213 25.64 -17.08 11.17
C SER A 213 25.70 -15.65 10.60
N PRO A 214 26.74 -15.31 9.84
CA PRO A 214 26.80 -14.02 9.15
C PRO A 214 25.59 -13.76 8.24
N LYS A 215 25.05 -14.79 7.57
CA LYS A 215 23.85 -14.65 6.72
C LYS A 215 22.66 -14.15 7.55
N ARG A 216 22.51 -14.68 8.74
CA ARG A 216 21.44 -14.30 9.67
C ARG A 216 21.57 -12.84 10.09
N PHE A 217 22.76 -12.42 10.49
CA PHE A 217 23.03 -11.05 10.92
C PHE A 217 22.80 -10.05 9.77
N ARG A 218 23.29 -10.37 8.57
CA ARG A 218 23.16 -9.54 7.40
C ARG A 218 21.67 -9.36 7.03
N ALA A 219 20.92 -10.44 7.07
CA ALA A 219 19.49 -10.38 6.77
C ALA A 219 18.73 -9.52 7.78
N ALA A 220 19.06 -9.64 9.06
CA ALA A 220 18.43 -8.82 10.11
C ALA A 220 18.74 -7.33 9.93
N LEU A 221 19.98 -7.00 9.60
CA LEU A 221 20.39 -5.61 9.38
C LEU A 221 19.66 -5.00 8.18
N LEU A 222 19.60 -5.71 7.06
CA LEU A 222 18.90 -5.21 5.86
C LEU A 222 17.40 -5.06 6.11
N HIS A 223 16.81 -6.03 6.77
CA HIS A 223 15.38 -6.01 7.10
C HIS A 223 15.04 -4.85 8.03
N CYS A 224 15.83 -4.67 9.10
CA CYS A 224 15.58 -3.58 10.06
C CYS A 224 15.74 -2.22 9.43
N LEU A 225 16.75 -2.04 8.56
CA LEU A 225 16.98 -0.76 7.90
C LEU A 225 15.78 -0.34 7.06
N LEU A 226 15.29 -1.23 6.22
CA LEU A 226 14.14 -0.95 5.36
C LEU A 226 12.86 -0.79 6.19
N GLU A 227 12.62 -1.70 7.14
CA GLU A 227 11.43 -1.67 7.99
C GLU A 227 11.34 -0.38 8.81
N GLU A 228 12.45 0.01 9.44
CA GLU A 228 12.46 1.25 10.24
C GLU A 228 12.28 2.48 9.36
N SER A 229 12.86 2.48 8.17
CA SER A 229 12.65 3.57 7.19
C SER A 229 11.16 3.68 6.81
N ILE A 230 10.54 2.57 6.49
CA ILE A 230 9.11 2.54 6.12
C ILE A 230 8.24 2.96 7.31
N ASN A 231 8.48 2.39 8.49
CA ASN A 231 7.64 2.64 9.66
C ASN A 231 7.69 4.09 10.15
N ARG A 232 8.85 4.72 10.05
CA ARG A 232 9.05 6.10 10.52
C ARG A 232 8.93 7.14 9.42
N GLY A 233 8.94 6.71 8.16
CA GLY A 233 8.96 7.62 7.02
C GLY A 233 10.32 8.25 6.79
N ASP A 234 11.37 7.69 7.39
CA ASP A 234 12.75 8.20 7.30
C ASP A 234 13.44 7.60 6.08
N THR A 235 14.39 8.35 5.50
CA THR A 235 15.20 7.81 4.40
C THR A 235 16.51 7.22 4.90
N TYR A 236 16.88 7.46 6.17
CA TYR A 236 18.07 6.86 6.77
C TYR A 236 17.81 6.54 8.24
N VAL A 237 18.66 5.67 8.80
CA VAL A 237 18.67 5.29 10.21
C VAL A 237 20.09 5.50 10.73
N GLN A 238 20.24 6.03 11.94
CA GLN A 238 21.56 6.16 12.56
C GLN A 238 22.15 4.76 12.81
N ALA A 239 23.46 4.62 12.61
CA ALA A 239 24.14 3.33 12.70
C ALA A 239 23.90 2.64 14.05
N ARG A 240 24.00 3.40 15.15
CA ARG A 240 23.79 2.86 16.50
C ARG A 240 22.36 2.34 16.67
N GLN A 241 21.37 3.09 16.19
CA GLN A 241 19.98 2.67 16.26
C GLN A 241 19.73 1.41 15.45
N LEU A 242 20.34 1.30 14.26
CA LEU A 242 20.19 0.12 13.42
C LEU A 242 20.76 -1.12 14.13
N LEU A 243 21.94 -1.00 14.75
CA LEU A 243 22.53 -2.10 15.50
C LEU A 243 21.62 -2.55 16.65
N ASP A 244 21.07 -1.59 17.40
CA ASP A 244 20.15 -1.89 18.51
C ASP A 244 18.89 -2.61 18.00
N PHE A 245 18.30 -2.14 16.91
CA PHE A 245 17.10 -2.76 16.33
C PHE A 245 17.40 -4.19 15.84
N ALA A 246 18.52 -4.36 15.14
CA ALA A 246 18.91 -5.67 14.60
C ALA A 246 19.21 -6.68 15.73
N ILE A 247 19.91 -6.26 16.77
CA ILE A 247 20.22 -7.14 17.91
C ILE A 247 18.91 -7.54 18.60
N THR A 248 18.02 -6.59 18.84
CA THR A 248 16.72 -6.87 19.46
C THR A 248 15.93 -7.89 18.62
N LEU A 249 15.87 -7.69 17.31
CA LEU A 249 15.19 -8.63 16.41
C LEU A 249 15.80 -10.02 16.46
N LEU A 250 17.14 -10.09 16.39
CA LEU A 250 17.86 -11.38 16.39
C LEU A 250 17.65 -12.14 17.70
N GLU A 251 17.72 -11.44 18.82
CA GLU A 251 17.56 -12.06 20.15
C GLU A 251 16.10 -12.49 20.38
N ASP A 252 15.13 -11.70 19.93
CA ASP A 252 13.72 -12.05 20.05
C ASP A 252 13.36 -13.27 19.17
N ALA A 253 13.95 -13.37 17.99
CA ALA A 253 13.57 -14.41 17.03
C ALA A 253 13.97 -15.80 17.48
N ARG A 254 15.09 -15.95 18.18
CA ARG A 254 15.58 -17.28 18.63
C ARG A 254 15.81 -17.39 20.14
N GLN A 255 15.56 -16.32 20.89
CA GLN A 255 15.79 -16.29 22.35
C GLN A 255 17.23 -16.67 22.73
N VAL A 256 18.19 -16.20 21.93
CA VAL A 256 19.62 -16.41 22.13
C VAL A 256 20.33 -15.05 22.02
N GLU A 257 21.24 -14.78 22.94
CA GLU A 257 22.01 -13.54 22.94
C GLU A 257 22.96 -13.49 21.74
N CYS A 258 23.09 -12.29 21.16
CA CYS A 258 23.99 -12.02 20.05
C CYS A 258 25.21 -11.21 20.52
N ASP A 259 26.36 -11.48 19.92
CA ASP A 259 27.56 -10.64 20.12
C ASP A 259 27.40 -9.36 19.29
N PRO A 260 27.27 -8.20 19.92
CA PRO A 260 27.11 -6.94 19.17
C PRO A 260 28.29 -6.65 18.23
N ALA A 261 29.51 -7.05 18.59
CA ALA A 261 30.70 -6.87 17.74
C ALA A 261 30.59 -7.67 16.45
N ALA A 262 30.07 -8.91 16.52
CA ALA A 262 29.87 -9.74 15.34
C ALA A 262 28.82 -9.16 14.39
N VAL A 263 27.72 -8.61 14.94
CA VAL A 263 26.68 -7.94 14.14
C VAL A 263 27.26 -6.68 13.49
N ALA A 264 28.04 -5.87 14.24
CA ALA A 264 28.68 -4.65 13.73
C ALA A 264 29.67 -4.96 12.61
N GLU A 265 30.38 -6.10 12.69
CA GLU A 265 31.29 -6.55 11.63
C GLU A 265 30.51 -6.80 10.32
N GLN A 266 29.35 -7.45 10.41
CA GLN A 266 28.51 -7.70 9.24
C GLN A 266 27.94 -6.42 8.67
N LEU A 267 27.60 -5.45 9.53
CA LEU A 267 27.17 -4.14 9.08
C LEU A 267 28.28 -3.46 8.29
N SER A 268 29.50 -3.52 8.78
CA SER A 268 30.68 -2.96 8.09
C SER A 268 30.85 -3.58 6.70
N GLU A 269 30.73 -4.91 6.61
CA GLU A 269 30.84 -5.62 5.34
C GLU A 269 29.74 -5.24 4.35
N LEU A 270 28.50 -5.07 4.83
CA LEU A 270 27.38 -4.64 3.99
C LEU A 270 27.61 -3.23 3.43
N ILE A 271 28.21 -2.34 4.23
CA ILE A 271 28.55 -0.98 3.77
C ILE A 271 29.66 -1.05 2.71
N ILE A 272 30.70 -1.83 2.93
CA ILE A 272 31.81 -2.01 1.99
C ILE A 272 31.31 -2.57 0.65
N GLU A 273 30.40 -3.55 0.69
CA GLU A 273 29.82 -4.16 -0.50
C GLU A 273 28.81 -3.24 -1.22
N GLY A 274 28.40 -2.15 -0.57
CA GLY A 274 27.44 -1.22 -1.14
C GLY A 274 25.97 -1.66 -1.03
N LYS A 275 25.68 -2.69 -0.26
CA LYS A 275 24.29 -3.14 -0.01
C LYS A 275 23.58 -2.22 0.97
N ILE A 276 24.34 -1.66 1.91
CA ILE A 276 23.90 -0.54 2.75
C ILE A 276 24.76 0.65 2.38
N LYS A 277 24.14 1.78 2.10
CA LYS A 277 24.84 3.02 1.79
C LYS A 277 24.97 3.87 3.04
N ASN A 278 26.02 4.70 3.10
CA ASN A 278 26.22 5.55 4.26
C ASN A 278 26.66 6.96 3.89
N SER A 279 26.30 7.89 4.76
CA SER A 279 26.88 9.24 4.82
C SER A 279 27.24 9.44 6.28
N ASP A 280 28.51 9.30 6.61
CA ASP A 280 29.00 9.23 8.00
C ASP A 280 28.26 8.11 8.75
N THR A 281 27.55 8.44 9.83
CA THR A 281 26.80 7.49 10.68
C THR A 281 25.37 7.27 10.19
N LYS A 282 24.93 7.98 9.16
CA LYS A 282 23.59 7.83 8.57
C LYS A 282 23.62 6.69 7.58
N LEU A 283 22.76 5.70 7.79
CA LEU A 283 22.72 4.49 6.98
C LEU A 283 21.42 4.46 6.18
N PHE A 284 21.55 4.14 4.89
CA PHE A 284 20.44 4.16 3.93
C PHE A 284 20.24 2.77 3.34
N ASP A 285 18.99 2.36 3.25
CA ASP A 285 18.64 1.32 2.27
C ASP A 285 19.10 1.82 0.89
N ALA A 286 19.73 0.94 0.11
CA ALA A 286 20.34 1.34 -1.16
C ALA A 286 19.31 2.00 -2.10
N SER A 287 18.06 1.50 -2.11
CA SER A 287 17.01 2.07 -2.95
C SER A 287 16.68 3.51 -2.56
N LEU A 288 16.68 3.83 -1.27
CA LEU A 288 16.41 5.19 -0.79
C LEU A 288 17.59 6.12 -1.03
N TYR A 289 18.81 5.64 -0.87
CA TYR A 289 20.02 6.41 -1.16
C TYR A 289 20.00 6.86 -2.62
N PHE A 290 19.82 5.91 -3.54
CA PHE A 290 19.82 6.20 -4.98
C PHE A 290 18.59 7.01 -5.38
N ALA A 291 17.45 6.84 -4.70
CA ALA A 291 16.26 7.63 -5.01
C ALA A 291 16.45 9.11 -4.64
N GLU A 292 17.00 9.40 -3.47
CA GLU A 292 17.30 10.80 -3.08
C GLU A 292 18.35 11.42 -4.01
N GLU A 293 19.39 10.65 -4.31
CA GLU A 293 20.43 11.11 -5.25
C GLU A 293 19.81 11.38 -6.63
N GLY A 294 18.93 10.49 -7.10
CA GLY A 294 18.25 10.65 -8.38
C GLY A 294 17.35 11.87 -8.42
N ILE A 295 16.62 12.14 -7.33
CA ILE A 295 15.77 13.35 -7.25
C ILE A 295 16.64 14.60 -7.41
N ALA A 296 17.73 14.69 -6.63
CA ALA A 296 18.62 15.86 -6.68
C ALA A 296 19.28 16.00 -8.05
N ASN A 297 19.75 14.89 -8.63
CA ASN A 297 20.40 14.90 -9.94
C ASN A 297 19.43 15.32 -11.06
N ASN A 298 18.20 14.80 -11.03
CA ASN A 298 17.22 15.12 -12.08
C ASN A 298 16.72 16.55 -11.97
N ILE A 299 16.51 17.06 -10.76
CA ILE A 299 16.13 18.48 -10.60
C ILE A 299 17.27 19.39 -11.08
N SER A 300 18.52 19.06 -10.75
CA SER A 300 19.68 19.83 -11.25
C SER A 300 19.77 19.77 -12.77
N ARG A 301 19.54 18.60 -13.35
CA ARG A 301 19.50 18.40 -14.82
C ARG A 301 18.43 19.31 -15.46
N LEU A 302 17.25 19.34 -14.88
CA LEU A 302 16.15 20.17 -15.40
C LEU A 302 16.48 21.66 -15.25
N LEU A 303 17.01 22.07 -14.10
CA LEU A 303 17.36 23.48 -13.86
C LEU A 303 18.50 23.97 -14.77
N ASP A 304 19.45 23.09 -15.08
CA ASP A 304 20.62 23.43 -15.94
C ASP A 304 20.24 23.51 -17.41
N THR A 305 19.11 22.95 -17.83
CA THR A 305 18.66 23.00 -19.22
C THR A 305 17.81 24.26 -19.41
N PRO A 306 18.16 25.14 -20.34
CA PRO A 306 17.36 26.34 -20.56
C PRO A 306 15.98 26.01 -21.14
N LEU A 307 15.05 26.93 -21.01
CA LEU A 307 13.72 26.81 -21.61
C LEU A 307 13.82 26.75 -23.13
N SER A 308 13.00 25.87 -23.74
CA SER A 308 12.94 25.73 -25.20
C SER A 308 12.53 27.04 -25.89
N GLN A 309 11.61 27.77 -25.28
CA GLN A 309 11.19 29.09 -25.70
C GLN A 309 11.16 30.01 -24.49
N SER A 310 11.71 31.20 -24.67
CA SER A 310 11.65 32.24 -23.65
C SER A 310 10.88 33.45 -24.20
N PHE A 311 10.16 34.09 -23.30
CA PHE A 311 9.32 35.24 -23.65
C PHE A 311 9.75 36.45 -22.82
N SER A 312 9.59 37.64 -23.38
CA SER A 312 9.92 38.87 -22.67
C SER A 312 8.92 39.08 -21.52
N HIS A 313 9.36 39.81 -20.51
CA HIS A 313 8.50 40.15 -19.38
C HIS A 313 7.21 40.84 -19.84
N ASP A 314 7.33 41.77 -20.80
CA ASP A 314 6.17 42.49 -21.35
C ASP A 314 5.19 41.54 -22.04
N THR A 315 5.69 40.57 -22.80
CA THR A 315 4.84 39.56 -23.48
C THR A 315 4.08 38.74 -22.44
N ILE A 316 4.74 38.30 -21.38
CA ILE A 316 4.13 37.49 -20.31
C ILE A 316 3.07 38.30 -19.58
N GLN A 317 3.36 39.59 -19.24
CA GLN A 317 2.41 40.44 -18.55
C GLN A 317 1.18 40.71 -19.42
N THR A 318 1.38 40.95 -20.71
CA THR A 318 0.28 41.12 -21.67
C THR A 318 -0.60 39.87 -21.73
N THR A 319 0.02 38.70 -21.77
CA THR A 319 -0.70 37.43 -21.79
C THR A 319 -1.51 37.23 -20.51
N ILE A 320 -0.92 37.53 -19.34
CA ILE A 320 -1.63 37.42 -18.05
C ILE A 320 -2.84 38.38 -18.02
N GLN A 321 -2.69 39.60 -18.52
CA GLN A 321 -3.79 40.56 -18.59
C GLN A 321 -4.92 40.05 -19.50
N ALA A 322 -4.58 39.40 -20.59
CA ALA A 322 -5.57 38.78 -21.49
C ALA A 322 -6.31 37.64 -20.77
N VAL A 323 -5.64 36.88 -20.03
CA VAL A 323 -6.26 35.82 -19.23
C VAL A 323 -7.18 36.36 -18.14
N UNK A 324 -6.71 37.14 -17.53
CA UNK A 324 -7.41 37.80 -16.59
C UNK A 324 -8.63 38.28 -17.08
N LYS A 325 -8.73 38.92 -18.31
CA LYS A 325 -9.93 39.44 -18.98
C LYS A 325 -10.85 38.32 -19.45
N ASP A 326 -10.28 37.30 -20.08
CA ASP A 326 -11.05 36.16 -20.62
C ASP A 326 -11.77 35.39 -19.52
N PHE A 327 -11.16 35.25 -18.33
CA PHE A 327 -11.77 34.55 -17.20
C PHE A 327 -12.65 35.46 -16.33
N ALA A 328 -12.64 36.77 -16.61
CA ALA A 328 -13.36 37.77 -15.81
C ALA A 328 -12.97 37.71 -14.32
N ILE A 329 -11.67 37.50 -14.04
CA ILE A 329 -11.13 37.45 -12.70
C ILE A 329 -9.98 38.45 -12.56
N THR A 330 -9.67 38.80 -11.32
CA THR A 330 -8.54 39.64 -10.98
C THR A 330 -7.57 38.88 -10.13
N TYR A 331 -6.35 38.74 -10.61
CA TYR A 331 -5.26 38.13 -9.84
C TYR A 331 -4.60 39.20 -8.95
N ASP A 332 -4.34 38.82 -7.69
CA ASP A 332 -3.55 39.72 -6.85
C ASP A 332 -2.09 39.67 -7.27
N GLN A 333 -1.25 40.48 -6.62
CA GLN A 333 0.16 40.56 -6.97
C GLN A 333 0.89 39.21 -6.82
N VAL A 334 0.65 38.48 -5.73
CA VAL A 334 1.29 37.19 -5.47
C VAL A 334 0.87 36.16 -6.51
N GLN A 335 -0.40 36.12 -6.87
CA GLN A 335 -0.92 35.23 -7.91
C GLN A 335 -0.28 35.53 -9.26
N GLN A 336 -0.15 36.82 -9.62
CA GLN A 336 0.51 37.23 -10.86
C GLN A 336 1.99 36.84 -10.88
N GLU A 337 2.68 36.98 -9.75
CA GLU A 337 4.07 36.54 -9.58
C GLU A 337 4.19 35.04 -9.75
N ALA A 338 3.24 34.26 -9.19
CA ALA A 338 3.24 32.81 -9.30
C ALA A 338 3.09 32.38 -10.76
N ILE A 339 2.16 32.97 -11.50
CA ILE A 339 1.96 32.67 -12.91
C ILE A 339 3.22 33.05 -13.70
N THR A 340 3.78 34.22 -13.45
CA THR A 340 5.02 34.69 -14.13
C THR A 340 6.17 33.74 -13.88
N LYS A 341 6.40 33.36 -12.60
CA LYS A 341 7.48 32.43 -12.25
C LYS A 341 7.27 31.05 -12.86
N ALA A 342 6.04 30.56 -12.88
CA ALA A 342 5.72 29.27 -13.48
C ALA A 342 6.07 29.26 -14.98
N LEU A 343 5.74 30.35 -15.69
CA LEU A 343 5.99 30.48 -17.12
C LEU A 343 7.47 30.69 -17.46
N THR A 344 8.25 31.21 -16.53
CA THR A 344 9.67 31.55 -16.76
C THR A 344 10.64 30.55 -16.11
N SER A 345 10.16 29.56 -15.39
CA SER A 345 10.99 28.60 -14.65
C SER A 345 10.88 27.22 -15.26
N LYS A 346 12.01 26.50 -15.26
CA LYS A 346 12.05 25.09 -15.71
C LYS A 346 11.34 24.18 -14.71
N VAL A 347 11.62 24.40 -13.41
CA VAL A 347 10.98 23.71 -12.30
C VAL A 347 10.40 24.77 -11.36
N PHE A 348 9.13 24.67 -11.02
CA PHE A 348 8.47 25.64 -10.18
C PHE A 348 7.61 24.92 -9.12
N LEU A 349 7.74 25.37 -7.87
CA LEU A 349 6.97 24.85 -6.73
C LEU A 349 5.89 25.85 -6.34
N LEU A 350 4.63 25.41 -6.34
CA LEU A 350 3.49 26.20 -5.92
C LEU A 350 2.83 25.56 -4.72
N THR A 351 2.81 26.25 -3.58
CA THR A 351 2.17 25.71 -2.38
C THR A 351 1.08 26.66 -1.89
N GLY A 352 0.14 26.08 -1.16
CA GLY A 352 -0.92 26.86 -0.54
C GLY A 352 -1.96 25.95 0.08
N GLY A 353 -2.58 26.45 1.14
CA GLY A 353 -3.67 25.77 1.82
C GLY A 353 -5.02 26.05 1.14
N PRO A 354 -6.12 25.61 1.77
CA PRO A 354 -7.45 25.85 1.22
C PRO A 354 -7.76 27.33 1.17
N GLY A 355 -8.42 27.76 0.12
CA GLY A 355 -8.87 29.14 -0.05
C GLY A 355 -7.79 30.12 -0.47
N THR A 356 -6.56 29.67 -0.75
CA THR A 356 -5.46 30.55 -1.16
C THR A 356 -5.44 30.85 -2.66
N GLY A 357 -6.36 30.26 -3.43
CA GLY A 357 -6.43 30.48 -4.87
C GLY A 357 -5.50 29.63 -5.71
N LYS A 358 -5.07 28.51 -5.16
CA LYS A 358 -4.13 27.61 -5.83
C LYS A 358 -4.69 27.12 -7.18
N THR A 359 -5.94 26.68 -7.20
CA THR A 359 -6.61 26.22 -8.41
C THR A 359 -6.74 27.34 -9.45
N THR A 360 -7.07 28.54 -8.99
CA THR A 360 -7.20 29.72 -9.84
C THR A 360 -5.85 30.02 -10.53
N VAL A 361 -4.76 29.93 -9.78
CA VAL A 361 -3.41 30.14 -10.33
C VAL A 361 -3.06 29.04 -11.34
N ILE A 362 -3.39 27.79 -11.06
CA ILE A 362 -3.12 26.67 -12.01
C ILE A 362 -3.85 26.89 -13.33
N ARG A 363 -5.14 27.29 -13.26
CA ARG A 363 -5.92 27.59 -14.47
C ARG A 363 -5.32 28.76 -15.24
N GLY A 364 -4.86 29.80 -14.53
CA GLY A 364 -4.18 30.93 -15.13
C GLY A 364 -2.87 30.50 -15.82
N ILE A 365 -2.09 29.67 -15.19
CA ILE A 365 -0.83 29.14 -15.75
C ILE A 365 -1.12 28.36 -17.04
N LEU A 366 -2.11 27.48 -17.01
CA LEU A 366 -2.45 26.63 -18.17
C LEU A 366 -2.90 27.50 -19.35
N GLN A 367 -3.78 28.46 -19.12
CA GLN A 367 -4.27 29.33 -20.20
C GLN A 367 -3.19 30.25 -20.72
N ALA A 368 -2.39 30.84 -19.84
CA ALA A 368 -1.27 31.71 -20.26
C ALA A 368 -0.21 30.92 -21.04
N TYR A 369 0.10 29.70 -20.57
CA TYR A 369 1.03 28.82 -21.29
C TYR A 369 0.50 28.48 -22.68
N ALA A 370 -0.78 28.12 -22.78
CA ALA A 370 -1.41 27.80 -24.05
C ALA A 370 -1.38 28.98 -25.00
N ASN A 371 -1.67 30.19 -24.51
CA ASN A 371 -1.65 31.44 -25.34
C ASN A 371 -0.23 31.73 -25.82
N LEU A 372 0.77 31.61 -24.95
CA LEU A 372 2.17 31.89 -25.29
C LEU A 372 2.71 30.92 -26.34
N HIS A 373 2.34 29.65 -26.22
CA HIS A 373 2.84 28.56 -27.10
C HIS A 373 1.89 28.24 -28.24
N GLN A 374 0.82 29.03 -28.39
CA GLN A 374 -0.19 28.89 -29.46
C GLN A 374 -0.80 27.49 -29.48
N ILE A 375 -1.18 27.01 -28.31
CA ILE A 375 -1.82 25.71 -28.11
C ILE A 375 -3.33 25.91 -27.92
N ASP A 376 -4.12 25.10 -28.64
CA ASP A 376 -5.56 25.02 -28.43
C ASP A 376 -5.84 23.94 -27.38
N LEU A 377 -6.30 24.34 -26.23
CA LEU A 377 -6.55 23.42 -25.11
C LEU A 377 -7.72 22.46 -25.36
N ASP A 378 -8.52 22.73 -26.41
CA ASP A 378 -9.61 21.82 -26.79
C ASP A 378 -9.15 20.63 -27.64
N UNK A 379 -7.92 20.60 -28.03
CA UNK A 379 -7.39 19.61 -28.75
C UNK A 379 -7.20 18.37 -27.96
N LYS A 380 -7.20 17.35 -28.73
CA LYS A 380 -7.09 16.04 -28.08
C LYS A 380 -5.64 15.71 -27.71
N ASP A 381 -4.67 16.04 -28.55
CA ASP A 381 -3.25 15.70 -28.33
C ASP A 381 -2.50 16.93 -27.82
N LEU A 382 -2.55 17.13 -26.52
CA LEU A 382 -1.91 18.28 -25.87
C LEU A 382 -0.47 17.93 -25.44
N PRO A 383 0.47 18.86 -25.61
CA PRO A 383 1.81 18.67 -25.05
C PRO A 383 1.86 19.01 -23.55
N ILE A 384 0.76 18.87 -22.87
CA ILE A 384 0.58 19.16 -21.44
C ILE A 384 0.08 17.90 -20.76
N LEU A 385 0.77 17.46 -19.70
CA LEU A 385 0.30 16.36 -18.85
C LEU A 385 -0.03 16.88 -17.47
N LEU A 386 -1.18 16.45 -16.96
CA LEU A 386 -1.59 16.68 -15.59
C LEU A 386 -1.55 15.39 -14.82
N ALA A 387 -0.94 15.40 -13.65
CA ALA A 387 -0.72 14.21 -12.85
C ALA A 387 -1.04 14.47 -11.38
N ALA A 388 -1.41 13.41 -10.68
CA ALA A 388 -1.63 13.44 -9.24
C ALA A 388 -1.34 12.05 -8.67
N PRO A 389 -1.06 11.94 -7.37
CA PRO A 389 -0.72 10.63 -6.81
C PRO A 389 -1.90 9.66 -6.67
N THR A 390 -3.15 10.17 -6.64
CA THR A 390 -4.34 9.32 -6.50
C THR A 390 -5.31 9.55 -7.65
N GLY A 391 -6.16 8.55 -7.91
CA GLY A 391 -7.19 8.67 -8.94
C GLY A 391 -8.18 9.79 -8.67
N ARG A 392 -8.60 9.97 -7.43
CA ARG A 392 -9.54 11.03 -7.07
C ARG A 392 -8.91 12.41 -7.26
N ALA A 393 -7.65 12.59 -6.87
CA ALA A 393 -6.94 13.86 -7.09
C ALA A 393 -6.80 14.15 -8.58
N ALA A 394 -6.51 13.14 -9.40
CA ALA A 394 -6.42 13.30 -10.85
C ALA A 394 -7.76 13.70 -11.45
N ARG A 395 -8.85 13.04 -11.05
CA ARG A 395 -10.19 13.38 -11.50
C ARG A 395 -10.57 14.82 -11.11
N ARG A 396 -10.19 15.22 -9.90
CA ARG A 396 -10.41 16.58 -9.43
C ARG A 396 -9.68 17.60 -10.30
N MET A 397 -8.42 17.31 -10.67
CA MET A 397 -7.69 18.17 -11.60
C MET A 397 -8.44 18.31 -12.93
N ASN A 398 -8.96 17.20 -13.46
CA ASN A 398 -9.74 17.22 -14.69
C ASN A 398 -11.00 18.09 -14.54
N GLU A 399 -11.72 17.96 -13.44
CA GLU A 399 -12.94 18.75 -13.18
C GLU A 399 -12.65 20.24 -13.09
N LEU A 400 -11.51 20.59 -12.46
CA LEU A 400 -11.17 21.99 -12.22
C LEU A 400 -10.54 22.66 -13.44
N THR A 401 -9.79 21.92 -14.24
CA THR A 401 -9.06 22.46 -15.40
C THR A 401 -9.77 22.21 -16.73
N GLY A 402 -10.64 21.21 -16.80
CA GLY A 402 -11.25 20.75 -18.04
C GLY A 402 -10.31 19.92 -18.91
N LEU A 403 -9.10 19.62 -18.45
CA LEU A 403 -8.08 18.90 -19.23
C LEU A 403 -7.92 17.47 -18.72
N PRO A 404 -7.56 16.52 -19.61
CA PRO A 404 -7.31 15.14 -19.17
C PRO A 404 -6.19 15.09 -18.14
N SER A 405 -6.39 14.27 -17.12
CA SER A 405 -5.39 14.04 -16.07
C SER A 405 -5.39 12.57 -15.70
N ALA A 406 -4.28 12.12 -15.15
CA ALA A 406 -4.13 10.72 -14.73
C ALA A 406 -3.21 10.65 -13.52
N THR A 407 -3.19 9.48 -12.88
CA THR A 407 -2.27 9.26 -11.77
C THR A 407 -0.84 9.21 -12.26
N ILE A 408 0.10 9.51 -11.35
CA ILE A 408 1.53 9.41 -11.65
C ILE A 408 1.85 7.98 -12.10
N HIS A 409 1.30 6.97 -11.41
CA HIS A 409 1.52 5.56 -11.76
C HIS A 409 1.08 5.25 -13.19
N ARG A 410 -0.10 5.76 -13.59
CA ARG A 410 -0.62 5.53 -14.93
C ARG A 410 0.27 6.18 -16.00
N HIS A 411 0.69 7.42 -15.79
CA HIS A 411 1.59 8.10 -16.73
C HIS A 411 2.93 7.36 -16.88
N LEU A 412 3.44 6.76 -15.78
CA LEU A 412 4.70 6.03 -15.79
C LEU A 412 4.56 4.59 -16.27
N GLY A 413 3.33 4.11 -16.49
CA GLY A 413 3.09 2.73 -16.89
C GLY A 413 3.35 1.71 -15.79
N LEU A 414 3.28 2.13 -14.53
CA LEU A 414 3.49 1.24 -13.39
C LEU A 414 2.21 0.45 -13.12
N ASN A 415 2.32 -0.89 -13.15
CA ASN A 415 1.18 -1.79 -13.01
C ASN A 415 1.03 -2.39 -11.62
N GLY A 416 1.81 -1.94 -10.67
CA GLY A 416 1.76 -2.42 -9.30
C GLY A 416 2.66 -1.61 -8.41
N ASP A 417 2.55 -1.87 -7.14
CA ASP A 417 3.19 -1.02 -6.14
C ASP A 417 4.72 -1.20 -6.10
N ASN A 418 5.24 -2.28 -6.66
CA ASN A 418 6.67 -2.60 -6.58
C ASN A 418 7.34 -2.69 -7.95
N ASP A 419 6.68 -2.20 -9.00
CA ASP A 419 7.26 -2.24 -10.35
C ASP A 419 8.07 -0.96 -10.60
N TYR A 420 9.25 -0.87 -10.00
CA TYR A 420 10.13 0.28 -10.12
C TYR A 420 11.14 0.14 -11.27
N GLN A 421 10.71 -0.46 -12.37
CA GLN A 421 11.56 -0.53 -13.56
C GLN A 421 11.62 0.84 -14.21
N ALA A 422 12.83 1.23 -14.60
CA ALA A 422 13.03 2.51 -15.25
C ALA A 422 12.30 2.54 -16.59
N MET A 423 11.60 3.64 -16.87
CA MET A 423 10.98 3.85 -18.17
C MET A 423 12.07 3.91 -19.25
N GLU A 424 11.81 3.23 -20.35
CA GLU A 424 12.72 3.26 -21.49
C GLU A 424 12.67 4.63 -22.19
N ASP A 425 11.50 5.27 -22.19
CA ASP A 425 11.29 6.57 -22.84
C ASP A 425 10.81 7.61 -21.83
N TYR A 426 11.10 8.86 -22.09
CA TYR A 426 10.60 9.98 -21.29
C TYR A 426 9.12 10.20 -21.54
N LEU A 427 8.45 10.85 -20.58
CA LEU A 427 7.06 11.30 -20.76
C LEU A 427 6.99 12.30 -21.93
N ASP A 428 6.01 12.10 -22.79
CA ASP A 428 5.83 12.94 -24.00
C ASP A 428 5.01 14.18 -23.66
N CYS A 429 5.67 15.21 -23.18
CA CYS A 429 5.02 16.49 -22.85
C CYS A 429 6.05 17.62 -22.81
N ASP A 430 5.55 18.83 -23.02
CA ASP A 430 6.34 20.06 -22.90
C ASP A 430 6.12 20.73 -21.54
N LEU A 431 4.96 20.46 -20.93
CA LEU A 431 4.61 20.96 -19.59
C LEU A 431 3.98 19.82 -18.79
N LEU A 432 4.50 19.62 -17.58
CA LEU A 432 3.95 18.66 -16.63
C LEU A 432 3.55 19.41 -15.35
N ILE A 433 2.31 19.24 -14.93
CA ILE A 433 1.82 19.77 -13.65
C ILE A 433 1.44 18.57 -12.77
N VAL A 434 2.04 18.49 -11.58
CA VAL A 434 1.78 17.43 -10.61
C VAL A 434 1.18 18.06 -9.35
N ASP A 435 -0.06 17.70 -9.03
CA ASP A 435 -0.75 18.19 -7.83
C ASP A 435 -0.64 17.17 -6.69
N GLU A 436 -1.00 17.61 -5.50
CA GLU A 436 -1.01 16.80 -4.27
C GLU A 436 0.36 16.17 -4.00
N PHE A 437 1.43 16.90 -4.25
CA PHE A 437 2.79 16.37 -4.17
C PHE A 437 3.23 16.02 -2.75
N SER A 438 2.52 16.52 -1.72
CA SER A 438 2.80 16.12 -0.34
C SER A 438 2.63 14.62 -0.13
N MET A 439 1.85 13.95 -0.98
CA MET A 439 1.59 12.51 -0.92
C MET A 439 2.67 11.67 -1.63
N VAL A 440 3.59 12.30 -2.35
CA VAL A 440 4.58 11.59 -3.17
C VAL A 440 5.82 11.27 -2.34
N ASP A 441 6.14 9.98 -2.20
CA ASP A 441 7.30 9.53 -1.43
C ASP A 441 8.60 9.63 -2.27
N THR A 442 9.72 9.30 -1.64
CA THR A 442 11.04 9.40 -2.25
C THR A 442 11.17 8.51 -3.48
N TRP A 443 10.70 7.27 -3.40
CA TRP A 443 10.78 6.34 -4.54
C TRP A 443 9.97 6.84 -5.73
N LEU A 444 8.72 7.26 -5.50
CA LEU A 444 7.83 7.70 -6.57
C LEU A 444 8.33 9.02 -7.18
N ALA A 445 8.82 9.94 -6.35
CA ALA A 445 9.39 11.20 -6.83
C ALA A 445 10.58 10.94 -7.74
N ASN A 446 11.45 10.01 -7.38
CA ASN A 446 12.59 9.62 -8.18
C ASN A 446 12.15 9.04 -9.53
N GLN A 447 11.18 8.14 -9.53
CA GLN A 447 10.64 7.55 -10.76
C GLN A 447 10.07 8.63 -11.68
N LEU A 448 9.28 9.53 -11.11
CA LEU A 448 8.66 10.62 -11.89
C LEU A 448 9.69 11.55 -12.49
N LEU A 449 10.60 12.05 -11.67
CA LEU A 449 11.59 13.05 -12.12
C LEU A 449 12.58 12.44 -13.13
N GLY A 450 12.89 11.16 -12.97
CA GLY A 450 13.74 10.45 -13.93
C GLY A 450 13.08 10.25 -15.28
N ALA A 451 11.76 10.28 -15.35
CA ALA A 451 10.97 10.09 -16.56
C ALA A 451 10.72 11.41 -17.31
N ILE A 452 11.15 12.54 -16.77
CA ILE A 452 10.88 13.86 -17.35
C ILE A 452 12.03 14.23 -18.30
N ASN A 453 11.66 14.59 -19.54
CA ASN A 453 12.61 15.05 -20.54
C ASN A 453 13.22 16.39 -20.08
N SER A 454 14.51 16.60 -20.39
CA SER A 454 15.20 17.84 -19.99
C SER A 454 14.56 19.11 -20.57
N THR A 455 13.80 18.99 -21.65
CA THR A 455 13.10 20.14 -22.27
C THR A 455 11.74 20.42 -21.67
N THR A 456 11.23 19.56 -20.82
CA THR A 456 9.90 19.70 -20.20
C THR A 456 9.94 20.69 -19.02
N GLN A 457 8.97 21.60 -18.97
CA GLN A 457 8.71 22.44 -17.79
C GLN A 457 7.88 21.65 -16.78
N VAL A 458 8.23 21.76 -15.50
CA VAL A 458 7.58 21.02 -14.42
C VAL A 458 7.05 21.98 -13.38
N ILE A 459 5.78 21.84 -13.04
CA ILE A 459 5.17 22.59 -11.96
C ILE A 459 4.69 21.58 -10.91
N ILE A 460 5.24 21.71 -9.72
CA ILE A 460 4.93 20.84 -8.57
C ILE A 460 4.03 21.65 -7.63
N VAL A 461 2.86 21.09 -7.33
CA VAL A 461 1.82 21.78 -6.56
C VAL A 461 1.48 20.93 -5.33
N GLY A 462 1.28 21.57 -4.19
CA GLY A 462 0.87 20.84 -3.00
C GLY A 462 0.63 21.73 -1.79
N ASP A 463 0.31 21.08 -0.69
CA ASP A 463 0.11 21.71 0.61
C ASP A 463 0.99 20.96 1.61
N SER A 464 2.09 21.60 2.02
CA SER A 464 3.09 20.97 2.89
C SER A 464 2.60 20.78 4.33
N ASP A 465 1.46 21.35 4.69
CA ASP A 465 0.88 21.23 6.04
C ASP A 465 -0.04 20.00 6.17
N GLN A 466 -0.39 19.38 5.04
CA GLN A 466 -1.17 18.13 5.05
C GLN A 466 -0.27 16.94 5.43
N LEU A 467 -0.89 15.79 5.65
CA LEU A 467 -0.17 14.55 5.95
C LEU A 467 0.91 14.30 4.90
N PRO A 468 2.12 13.90 5.33
CA PRO A 468 3.16 13.52 4.37
C PRO A 468 2.84 12.20 3.69
N SER A 469 3.71 11.78 2.78
CA SER A 469 3.60 10.47 2.12
C SER A 469 3.60 9.35 3.14
N VAL A 470 2.95 8.24 2.82
CA VAL A 470 3.00 7.05 3.66
C VAL A 470 4.40 6.44 3.59
N GLY A 471 4.98 6.34 2.39
CA GLY A 471 6.35 5.86 2.22
C GLY A 471 7.41 6.85 2.72
N PRO A 472 8.68 6.40 2.73
CA PRO A 472 9.76 7.23 3.27
C PRO A 472 9.96 8.54 2.50
N GLY A 473 10.36 9.57 3.24
CA GLY A 473 10.69 10.87 2.71
C GLY A 473 9.64 11.93 3.03
N GLN A 474 9.99 13.15 2.69
CA GLN A 474 9.13 14.33 2.75
C GLN A 474 9.57 15.26 1.61
N VAL A 475 9.41 14.77 0.39
CA VAL A 475 10.04 15.37 -0.80
C VAL A 475 9.60 16.82 -0.97
N LEU A 476 8.28 17.09 -0.92
CA LEU A 476 7.78 18.47 -1.08
C LEU A 476 8.37 19.41 -0.01
N SER A 477 8.30 19.01 1.25
CA SER A 477 8.85 19.83 2.36
C SER A 477 10.34 20.10 2.17
N ASP A 478 11.10 19.08 1.75
CA ASP A 478 12.54 19.22 1.53
C ASP A 478 12.84 20.15 0.35
N LEU A 479 12.10 19.98 -0.77
CA LEU A 479 12.32 20.83 -1.95
C LEU A 479 12.01 22.29 -1.65
N LEU A 480 11.05 22.57 -0.80
CA LEU A 480 10.72 23.96 -0.40
C LEU A 480 11.85 24.62 0.36
N LYS A 481 12.75 23.85 0.96
CA LYS A 481 13.92 24.37 1.68
C LYS A 481 15.15 24.51 0.78
N VAL A 482 15.06 24.16 -0.47
CA VAL A 482 16.13 24.31 -1.45
C VAL A 482 15.99 25.70 -2.07
N ASN A 483 16.86 26.63 -1.72
CA ASN A 483 16.74 28.06 -2.09
C ASN A 483 16.87 28.31 -3.59
N SER A 484 17.57 27.44 -4.31
CA SER A 484 17.77 27.56 -5.76
C SER A 484 16.52 27.21 -6.58
N LEU A 485 15.50 26.58 -5.96
CA LEU A 485 14.28 26.19 -6.64
C LEU A 485 13.28 27.35 -6.65
N PRO A 486 12.85 27.80 -7.84
CA PRO A 486 11.78 28.82 -7.94
C PRO A 486 10.51 28.34 -7.26
N GLN A 487 9.95 29.13 -6.39
CA GLN A 487 8.78 28.76 -5.62
C GLN A 487 7.98 29.96 -5.17
N ILE A 488 6.68 29.78 -5.02
CA ILE A 488 5.77 30.76 -4.42
C ILE A 488 4.84 30.02 -3.47
N ALA A 489 4.69 30.56 -2.27
CA ALA A 489 3.72 30.10 -1.28
C ALA A 489 2.53 31.06 -1.27
N LEU A 490 1.36 30.56 -1.60
CA LEU A 490 0.11 31.35 -1.54
C LEU A 490 -0.39 31.33 -0.10
N GLN A 491 -0.39 32.47 0.54
CA GLN A 491 -0.76 32.57 1.97
C GLN A 491 -2.03 33.39 2.20
N LYS A 492 -2.38 34.27 1.26
CA LYS A 492 -3.54 35.13 1.41
C LYS A 492 -4.83 34.36 1.15
N ILE A 493 -5.77 34.44 2.11
CA ILE A 493 -7.10 33.87 1.99
C ILE A 493 -8.00 34.88 1.28
N PHE A 494 -8.66 34.44 0.19
CA PHE A 494 -9.45 35.34 -0.63
C PHE A 494 -10.85 35.60 -0.04
N ARG A 495 -11.52 36.66 -0.48
CA ARG A 495 -12.74 37.16 0.13
C ARG A 495 -13.85 36.09 0.26
N GLN A 496 -14.06 35.32 -0.77
CA GLN A 496 -15.04 34.20 -0.70
C GLN A 496 -14.66 33.17 0.37
N SER A 497 -13.38 32.90 0.51
CA SER A 497 -12.85 31.99 1.53
C SER A 497 -12.82 32.65 2.89
N GLN A 498 -12.70 33.98 2.96
CA GLN A 498 -12.70 34.70 4.27
C GLN A 498 -14.05 34.57 4.97
N GLU A 499 -15.14 34.37 4.23
CA GLU A 499 -16.47 34.12 4.80
C GLU A 499 -16.56 32.69 5.38
N SER A 500 -15.70 31.79 4.95
CA SER A 500 -15.67 30.41 5.46
C SER A 500 -14.95 30.36 6.79
N THR A 501 -15.63 29.95 7.84
CA THR A 501 -15.02 29.75 9.15
C THR A 501 -14.17 28.49 9.18
N ILE A 502 -14.43 27.54 8.25
CA ILE A 502 -13.63 26.32 8.08
C ILE A 502 -12.23 26.68 7.58
N VAL A 503 -12.13 27.53 6.57
CA VAL A 503 -10.85 27.97 5.99
C VAL A 503 -10.05 28.74 7.03
N ASN A 504 -10.70 29.62 7.80
CA ASN A 504 -10.05 30.36 8.88
C ASN A 504 -9.55 29.44 9.98
N LEU A 505 -10.35 28.45 10.35
CA LEU A 505 -9.97 27.44 11.34
C LEU A 505 -8.73 26.65 10.88
N ALA A 506 -8.72 26.21 9.64
CA ALA A 506 -7.60 25.47 9.04
C ALA A 506 -6.32 26.33 9.04
N ASP A 507 -6.45 27.62 8.65
CA ASP A 507 -5.29 28.52 8.63
C ASP A 507 -4.69 28.73 10.03
N GLN A 508 -5.53 28.91 11.04
CA GLN A 508 -5.08 29.06 12.41
C GLN A 508 -4.42 27.76 12.92
N MET A 509 -5.06 26.63 12.60
CA MET A 509 -4.55 25.31 12.99
C MET A 509 -3.18 25.03 12.36
N ARG A 510 -3.00 25.40 11.11
CA ARG A 510 -1.72 25.27 10.40
C ARG A 510 -0.59 25.97 11.16
N ARG A 511 -0.90 27.10 11.78
CA ARG A 511 0.05 27.88 12.57
C ARG A 511 0.15 27.41 14.03
N GLY A 512 -0.52 26.31 14.38
CA GLY A 512 -0.51 25.76 15.72
C GLY A 512 -1.39 26.50 16.72
N ILE A 513 -2.31 27.33 16.21
CA ILE A 513 -3.19 28.15 17.04
C ILE A 513 -4.53 27.42 17.20
N LEU A 514 -4.92 27.19 18.45
CA LEU A 514 -6.25 26.70 18.77
C LEU A 514 -7.18 27.92 18.82
N ALA A 515 -8.10 27.99 17.88
CA ALA A 515 -9.01 29.13 17.77
C ALA A 515 -9.83 29.31 19.05
N ALA A 516 -9.99 30.52 19.52
CA ALA A 516 -10.82 30.83 20.70
C ALA A 516 -12.27 30.39 20.48
N ASP A 517 -12.74 30.45 19.22
CA ASP A 517 -14.10 30.07 18.82
C ASP A 517 -14.22 28.65 18.28
N PHE A 518 -13.23 27.79 18.59
CA PHE A 518 -13.20 26.40 18.10
C PHE A 518 -14.50 25.64 18.41
N ARG A 519 -15.04 25.82 19.61
CA ARG A 519 -16.25 25.12 20.05
C ARG A 519 -17.53 25.85 19.71
N ASP A 520 -17.47 27.03 19.11
CA ASP A 520 -18.65 27.80 18.77
C ASP A 520 -19.34 27.23 17.55
N LYS A 521 -20.67 27.35 17.53
CA LYS A 521 -21.47 27.01 16.35
C LYS A 521 -21.38 28.17 15.35
N LYS A 522 -21.01 27.84 14.12
CA LYS A 522 -20.96 28.77 13.00
C LYS A 522 -21.92 28.31 11.91
N ALA A 523 -22.06 29.12 10.86
CA ALA A 523 -22.90 28.74 9.73
C ALA A 523 -22.44 27.49 9.02
N ASP A 524 -21.11 27.30 8.95
CA ASP A 524 -20.48 26.19 8.21
C ASP A 524 -19.79 25.16 9.10
N ARG A 525 -19.79 25.33 10.43
CA ARG A 525 -19.18 24.33 11.31
C ARG A 525 -19.86 24.29 12.67
N SER A 526 -19.79 23.12 13.28
CA SER A 526 -20.33 22.87 14.62
C SER A 526 -19.35 22.01 15.43
N TYR A 527 -19.49 22.09 16.75
CA TYR A 527 -18.70 21.27 17.67
C TYR A 527 -19.61 20.64 18.71
N PHE A 528 -19.39 19.36 18.99
CA PHE A 528 -20.13 18.61 20.01
C PHE A 528 -19.15 17.87 20.91
N GLU A 529 -19.16 18.15 22.21
CA GLU A 529 -18.33 17.45 23.18
C GLU A 529 -18.96 16.08 23.48
N ALA A 530 -18.17 15.00 23.38
CA ALA A 530 -18.62 13.65 23.65
C ALA A 530 -17.43 12.72 23.93
N GLN A 531 -17.63 11.80 24.85
CA GLN A 531 -16.73 10.68 25.05
C GLN A 531 -16.97 9.62 23.98
N ALA A 532 -15.98 8.73 23.78
CA ALA A 532 -16.04 7.71 22.72
C ALA A 532 -17.35 6.90 22.72
N ALA A 533 -17.84 6.54 23.91
CA ALA A 533 -19.06 5.73 24.05
C ALA A 533 -20.31 6.41 23.46
N PHE A 534 -20.35 7.75 23.46
CA PHE A 534 -21.50 8.53 23.01
C PHE A 534 -21.38 9.02 21.57
N ILE A 535 -20.21 8.88 20.95
CA ILE A 535 -19.96 9.34 19.59
C ILE A 535 -20.87 8.63 18.57
N PRO A 536 -21.05 7.30 18.59
CA PRO A 536 -21.93 6.64 17.63
C PRO A 536 -23.36 7.21 17.61
N ASP A 537 -23.98 7.40 18.79
CA ASP A 537 -25.33 7.95 18.89
C ASP A 537 -25.39 9.38 18.36
N MET A 538 -24.40 10.20 18.67
CA MET A 538 -24.35 11.58 18.20
C MET A 538 -24.19 11.65 16.68
N ILE A 539 -23.35 10.78 16.10
CA ILE A 539 -23.18 10.73 14.65
C ILE A 539 -24.49 10.36 13.96
N GLN A 540 -25.24 9.39 14.51
CA GLN A 540 -26.56 9.03 13.97
C GLN A 540 -27.49 10.24 13.92
N LYS A 541 -27.57 10.98 15.02
CA LYS A 541 -28.43 12.16 15.11
C LYS A 541 -27.98 13.25 14.11
N ILE A 542 -26.67 13.47 14.00
CA ILE A 542 -26.11 14.48 13.09
C ILE A 542 -26.41 14.10 11.64
N VAL A 543 -26.21 12.85 11.27
CA VAL A 543 -26.44 12.38 9.89
C VAL A 543 -27.94 12.51 9.53
N LEU A 544 -28.81 12.07 10.42
CA LEU A 544 -30.26 12.16 10.19
C LEU A 544 -30.73 13.61 10.06
N SER A 545 -30.17 14.48 10.88
CA SER A 545 -30.47 15.92 10.82
C SER A 545 -30.00 16.53 9.49
N ALA A 546 -28.80 16.15 9.03
CA ALA A 546 -28.26 16.64 7.77
C ALA A 546 -29.12 16.19 6.57
N ILE A 547 -29.54 14.93 6.57
CA ILE A 547 -30.40 14.38 5.52
C ILE A 547 -31.76 15.10 5.53
N LYS A 548 -32.33 15.32 6.69
CA LYS A 548 -33.61 16.02 6.86
C LYS A 548 -33.51 17.46 6.34
N SER A 549 -32.34 18.09 6.45
CA SER A 549 -32.10 19.43 5.94
C SER A 549 -31.86 19.49 4.43
N GLY A 550 -31.86 18.34 3.75
CA GLY A 550 -31.75 18.27 2.30
C GLY A 550 -30.39 17.87 1.76
N ILE A 551 -29.43 17.48 2.62
CA ILE A 551 -28.11 17.08 2.18
C ILE A 551 -28.17 15.59 1.75
N PRO A 552 -27.76 15.26 0.51
CA PRO A 552 -27.74 13.85 0.10
C PRO A 552 -26.79 13.03 0.98
N ALA A 553 -27.18 11.81 1.30
CA ALA A 553 -26.39 10.92 2.14
C ALA A 553 -25.00 10.66 1.56
N GLU A 554 -24.89 10.58 0.23
CA GLU A 554 -23.63 10.31 -0.46
C GLU A 554 -22.63 11.48 -0.34
N GLU A 555 -23.08 12.67 0.04
CA GLU A 555 -22.21 13.83 0.23
C GLU A 555 -21.74 14.00 1.68
N ILE A 556 -22.15 13.10 2.58
CA ILE A 556 -21.75 13.11 3.99
C ILE A 556 -20.65 12.07 4.18
N GLN A 557 -19.52 12.48 4.72
CA GLN A 557 -18.40 11.56 4.96
C GLN A 557 -17.91 11.66 6.40
N ILE A 558 -17.82 10.50 7.06
CA ILE A 558 -17.20 10.39 8.37
C ILE A 558 -15.73 10.07 8.16
N LEU A 559 -14.86 10.86 8.76
CA LEU A 559 -13.40 10.65 8.76
C LEU A 559 -12.95 10.41 10.18
N ALA A 560 -12.18 9.33 10.39
CA ALA A 560 -11.70 8.98 11.72
C ALA A 560 -10.25 8.52 11.64
N PRO A 561 -9.47 8.72 12.71
CA PRO A 561 -8.05 8.35 12.67
C PRO A 561 -7.78 6.87 12.92
N MET A 562 -8.70 6.13 13.51
CA MET A 562 -8.45 4.73 13.91
C MET A 562 -9.59 3.80 13.50
N TYR A 563 -9.25 2.52 13.34
CA TYR A 563 -10.20 1.50 12.86
C TYR A 563 -11.00 0.86 13.99
N LYS A 564 -10.37 0.62 15.13
CA LYS A 564 -10.98 -0.11 16.25
C LYS A 564 -11.67 0.84 17.24
N GLY A 565 -12.50 0.27 18.10
CA GLY A 565 -13.19 1.00 19.15
C GLY A 565 -14.57 1.50 18.76
N GLN A 566 -15.29 2.04 19.72
CA GLN A 566 -16.67 2.51 19.52
C GLN A 566 -16.75 3.68 18.55
N ALA A 567 -15.74 4.55 18.54
CA ALA A 567 -15.65 5.68 17.61
C ALA A 567 -14.74 5.37 16.41
N GLY A 568 -14.42 4.10 16.22
CA GLY A 568 -13.54 3.65 15.13
C GLY A 568 -14.30 3.41 13.83
N ILE A 569 -13.53 3.35 12.75
CA ILE A 569 -14.05 3.23 11.38
C ILE A 569 -14.93 1.98 11.23
N ASN A 570 -14.47 0.85 11.75
CA ASN A 570 -15.18 -0.42 11.59
C ASN A 570 -16.59 -0.37 12.19
N HIS A 571 -16.69 0.10 13.43
CA HIS A 571 -17.98 0.20 14.11
C HIS A 571 -18.88 1.24 13.44
N LEU A 572 -18.32 2.38 13.07
CA LEU A 572 -19.08 3.45 12.44
C LEU A 572 -19.62 3.03 11.06
N ASN A 573 -18.87 2.21 10.31
CA ASN A 573 -19.37 1.68 9.04
C ASN A 573 -20.58 0.78 9.24
N GLN A 574 -20.54 -0.13 10.22
CA GLN A 574 -21.68 -1.00 10.53
C GLN A 574 -22.89 -0.18 10.94
N LEU A 575 -22.68 0.80 11.79
CA LEU A 575 -23.73 1.68 12.29
C LEU A 575 -24.39 2.46 11.15
N MET A 576 -23.57 3.05 10.27
CA MET A 576 -24.07 3.87 9.17
C MET A 576 -24.77 3.03 8.10
N GLN A 577 -24.32 1.81 7.87
CA GLN A 577 -25.00 0.90 6.96
C GLN A 577 -26.43 0.62 7.45
N GLU A 578 -26.58 0.31 8.73
CA GLU A 578 -27.90 0.05 9.31
C GLU A 578 -28.78 1.30 9.31
N LEU A 579 -28.18 2.48 9.48
CA LEU A 579 -28.92 3.74 9.50
C LEU A 579 -29.37 4.15 8.08
N LEU A 580 -28.46 4.09 7.12
CA LEU A 580 -28.69 4.65 5.77
C LEU A 580 -29.16 3.61 4.75
N ASN A 581 -28.84 2.34 4.97
CA ASN A 581 -29.15 1.27 4.03
C ASN A 581 -29.61 0.01 4.78
N PRO A 582 -30.67 0.13 5.60
CA PRO A 582 -31.14 -1.01 6.40
C PRO A 582 -31.65 -2.13 5.53
N LEU A 583 -31.52 -3.37 6.03
CA LEU A 583 -32.02 -4.57 5.35
C LEU A 583 -33.55 -4.61 5.49
N GLN A 584 -34.26 -4.54 4.36
CA GLN A 584 -35.71 -4.54 4.30
C GLN A 584 -36.22 -5.66 3.38
N GLY A 585 -35.69 -6.88 3.58
CA GLY A 585 -36.07 -8.03 2.80
C GLY A 585 -35.31 -8.24 1.49
N GLN A 586 -34.41 -7.31 1.14
CA GLN A 586 -33.56 -7.46 -0.06
C GLN A 586 -32.40 -8.40 0.23
N THR A 587 -31.79 -8.89 -0.84
CA THR A 587 -30.62 -9.78 -0.76
C THR A 587 -29.39 -9.01 -0.23
N GLU A 588 -28.62 -9.67 0.63
CA GLU A 588 -27.27 -9.20 0.99
C GLU A 588 -26.31 -10.36 0.86
N PHE A 589 -25.05 -10.03 0.62
CA PHE A 589 -23.98 -11.04 0.58
C PHE A 589 -23.06 -10.83 1.77
N LEU A 590 -22.82 -11.91 2.52
CA LEU A 590 -21.86 -11.91 3.63
C LEU A 590 -20.49 -12.32 3.10
N PHE A 591 -19.50 -11.52 3.41
CA PHE A 591 -18.10 -11.81 3.07
C PHE A 591 -17.25 -11.43 4.29
N ASN A 592 -16.64 -12.44 4.91
CA ASN A 592 -16.00 -12.27 6.22
C ASN A 592 -17.03 -11.65 7.19
N ASP A 593 -16.71 -10.53 7.83
CA ASP A 593 -17.63 -9.86 8.77
C ASP A 593 -18.42 -8.73 8.11
N THR A 594 -18.33 -8.56 6.80
CA THR A 594 -18.98 -7.48 6.07
C THR A 594 -20.21 -7.99 5.35
N HIS A 595 -21.33 -7.29 5.53
CA HIS A 595 -22.56 -7.51 4.77
C HIS A 595 -22.60 -6.48 3.65
N PHE A 596 -22.58 -6.95 2.40
CA PHE A 596 -22.70 -6.07 1.26
C PHE A 596 -24.16 -6.03 0.79
N ARG A 597 -24.69 -4.83 0.64
CA ARG A 597 -26.06 -4.56 0.24
C ARG A 597 -26.10 -3.61 -0.94
N LYS A 598 -27.10 -3.76 -1.80
CA LYS A 598 -27.33 -2.81 -2.90
C LYS A 598 -27.51 -1.41 -2.30
N GLY A 599 -26.78 -0.43 -2.86
CA GLY A 599 -26.78 0.96 -2.38
C GLY A 599 -25.66 1.30 -1.44
N ASP A 600 -24.89 0.31 -0.98
CA ASP A 600 -23.77 0.56 -0.05
C ASP A 600 -22.68 1.41 -0.69
N LYS A 601 -22.13 2.31 0.10
CA LYS A 601 -20.95 3.12 -0.23
C LYS A 601 -19.70 2.30 0.07
N VAL A 602 -18.83 2.14 -0.91
CA VAL A 602 -17.70 1.21 -0.85
C VAL A 602 -16.41 1.91 -1.28
N LEU A 603 -15.31 1.56 -0.62
CA LEU A 603 -13.97 2.04 -0.93
C LEU A 603 -13.20 0.93 -1.63
N HIS A 604 -12.54 1.28 -2.74
CA HIS A 604 -11.63 0.36 -3.42
C HIS A 604 -10.26 0.46 -2.77
N LEU A 605 -9.64 -0.68 -2.46
CA LEU A 605 -8.46 -0.73 -1.60
C LEU A 605 -7.15 -0.93 -2.35
N VAL A 606 -7.19 -1.23 -3.64
CA VAL A 606 -5.99 -1.55 -4.43
C VAL A 606 -5.98 -0.74 -5.72
N ASN A 607 -4.81 -0.61 -6.34
CA ASN A 607 -4.71 -0.04 -7.67
C ASN A 607 -4.95 -1.13 -8.70
N ASP A 608 -5.91 -0.92 -9.58
CA ASP A 608 -6.27 -1.86 -10.64
C ASP A 608 -6.35 -1.10 -11.96
N ALA A 609 -5.25 -1.11 -12.70
CA ALA A 609 -5.15 -0.37 -13.95
C ALA A 609 -6.06 -0.97 -15.03
N GLN A 610 -6.29 -2.27 -15.00
CA GLN A 610 -7.15 -2.95 -15.97
C GLN A 610 -8.61 -2.51 -15.83
N LEU A 611 -9.06 -2.35 -14.59
CA LEU A 611 -10.44 -1.90 -14.30
C LEU A 611 -10.53 -0.37 -14.27
N ASN A 612 -9.40 0.34 -14.31
CA ASN A 612 -9.30 1.80 -14.17
C ASN A 612 -9.92 2.27 -12.84
N VAL A 613 -9.68 1.52 -11.78
CA VAL A 613 -10.10 1.84 -10.41
C VAL A 613 -8.87 1.81 -9.53
N PHE A 614 -8.78 2.77 -8.62
CA PHE A 614 -7.56 2.97 -7.84
C PHE A 614 -7.85 2.97 -6.34
N ASN A 615 -6.80 2.73 -5.56
CA ASN A 615 -6.87 2.76 -4.10
C ASN A 615 -7.41 4.10 -3.65
N GLY A 616 -8.48 4.07 -2.86
CA GLY A 616 -9.17 5.27 -2.39
C GLY A 616 -10.38 5.69 -3.21
N ASP A 617 -10.63 5.05 -4.33
CA ASP A 617 -11.83 5.35 -5.13
C ASP A 617 -13.09 4.89 -4.38
N ILE A 618 -14.12 5.72 -4.45
CA ILE A 618 -15.41 5.47 -3.81
C ILE A 618 -16.42 5.06 -4.88
N GLY A 619 -17.10 3.97 -4.65
CA GLY A 619 -18.16 3.48 -5.51
C GLY A 619 -19.40 3.10 -4.72
N TYR A 620 -20.47 2.81 -5.44
CA TYR A 620 -21.75 2.38 -4.87
C TYR A 620 -22.17 1.06 -5.49
N ILE A 621 -22.63 0.14 -4.64
CA ILE A 621 -23.11 -1.16 -5.11
C ILE A 621 -24.43 -0.93 -5.83
N THR A 622 -24.48 -1.25 -7.12
CA THR A 622 -25.67 -1.10 -7.94
C THR A 622 -26.45 -2.41 -8.08
N ASP A 623 -25.80 -3.55 -7.92
CA ASP A 623 -26.50 -4.83 -7.99
C ASP A 623 -25.69 -5.94 -7.29
N LEU A 624 -26.43 -6.97 -6.86
CA LEU A 624 -25.90 -8.21 -6.30
C LEU A 624 -26.43 -9.36 -7.14
N ILE A 625 -25.54 -10.14 -7.76
CA ILE A 625 -25.93 -11.23 -8.67
C ILE A 625 -25.48 -12.56 -8.05
N PRO A 626 -26.46 -13.46 -7.72
CA PRO A 626 -26.09 -14.80 -7.21
C PRO A 626 -25.32 -15.62 -8.24
N ALA A 627 -24.49 -16.53 -7.76
CA ALA A 627 -23.58 -17.36 -8.56
C ALA A 627 -24.29 -18.10 -9.70
N LYS A 628 -25.51 -18.51 -9.47
CA LYS A 628 -26.29 -19.29 -10.46
C LYS A 628 -26.62 -18.48 -11.73
N TYR A 629 -26.48 -17.16 -11.68
CA TYR A 629 -26.78 -16.28 -12.82
C TYR A 629 -25.50 -15.67 -13.41
N THR A 630 -24.31 -16.07 -12.97
CA THR A 630 -23.05 -15.47 -13.41
C THR A 630 -22.23 -16.43 -14.25
N GLU A 631 -21.43 -15.87 -15.16
CA GLU A 631 -20.49 -16.65 -15.97
C GLU A 631 -19.31 -17.14 -15.13
N SER A 632 -18.93 -16.39 -14.10
CA SER A 632 -17.84 -16.74 -13.21
C SER A 632 -18.18 -17.88 -12.25
N LYS A 633 -19.49 -18.22 -12.16
CA LYS A 633 -20.03 -19.21 -11.22
C LYS A 633 -19.78 -18.81 -9.74
N GLN A 634 -19.61 -17.51 -9.51
CA GLN A 634 -19.44 -16.90 -8.19
C GLN A 634 -20.50 -15.82 -8.02
N ASP A 635 -20.85 -15.54 -6.76
CA ASP A 635 -21.63 -14.35 -6.44
C ASP A 635 -20.85 -13.12 -6.94
N GLU A 636 -21.53 -12.14 -7.49
CA GLU A 636 -20.92 -10.95 -8.06
C GLU A 636 -21.53 -9.68 -7.48
N LEU A 637 -20.68 -8.68 -7.25
CA LEU A 637 -21.10 -7.32 -6.91
C LEU A 637 -20.83 -6.45 -8.13
N ILE A 638 -21.82 -5.63 -8.49
CA ILE A 638 -21.65 -4.61 -9.52
C ILE A 638 -21.58 -3.26 -8.81
N LEU A 639 -20.49 -2.52 -9.04
CA LEU A 639 -20.24 -1.22 -8.45
C LEU A 639 -20.17 -0.14 -9.51
N ASP A 640 -20.66 1.05 -9.16
CA ASP A 640 -20.54 2.24 -10.01
C ASP A 640 -19.52 3.20 -9.39
N PHE A 641 -18.44 3.47 -10.12
CA PHE A 641 -17.42 4.45 -9.76
C PHE A 641 -17.57 5.66 -10.69
N ASP A 642 -18.37 6.64 -10.29
CA ASP A 642 -18.60 7.89 -11.03
C ASP A 642 -19.01 7.65 -12.50
N GLY A 643 -19.95 6.73 -12.71
CA GLY A 643 -20.48 6.39 -14.03
C GLY A 643 -19.79 5.23 -14.71
N SER A 644 -18.70 4.72 -14.14
CA SER A 644 -17.97 3.55 -14.66
C SER A 644 -18.40 2.32 -13.86
N GLU A 645 -19.07 1.39 -14.52
CA GLU A 645 -19.54 0.16 -13.89
C GLU A 645 -18.47 -0.92 -13.88
N VAL A 646 -18.23 -1.54 -12.74
CA VAL A 646 -17.23 -2.60 -12.58
C VAL A 646 -17.88 -3.78 -11.85
N THR A 647 -17.60 -4.99 -12.34
CA THR A 647 -18.12 -6.24 -11.77
C THR A 647 -17.02 -6.93 -10.97
N TYR A 648 -17.35 -7.33 -9.73
CA TYR A 648 -16.44 -8.01 -8.83
C TYR A 648 -16.97 -9.39 -8.48
N PRO A 649 -16.34 -10.46 -9.01
CA PRO A 649 -16.67 -11.81 -8.51
C PRO A 649 -16.17 -11.95 -7.06
N ARG A 650 -16.74 -12.92 -6.33
CA ARG A 650 -16.51 -13.10 -4.91
C ARG A 650 -15.03 -13.16 -4.53
N ASN A 651 -14.20 -13.76 -5.38
CA ASN A 651 -12.76 -13.85 -5.10
C ASN A 651 -12.02 -12.49 -5.18
N GLU A 652 -12.71 -11.46 -5.67
CA GLU A 652 -12.16 -10.10 -5.76
C GLU A 652 -12.68 -9.17 -4.64
N TRP A 653 -13.53 -9.67 -3.74
CA TRP A 653 -14.18 -8.81 -2.75
C TRP A 653 -13.24 -8.35 -1.64
N LEU A 654 -12.07 -8.95 -1.51
CA LEU A 654 -11.03 -8.44 -0.60
C LEU A 654 -10.54 -7.05 -1.00
N LYS A 655 -10.76 -6.64 -2.24
CA LYS A 655 -10.40 -5.31 -2.75
C LYS A 655 -11.36 -4.22 -2.27
N LEU A 656 -12.44 -4.57 -1.57
CA LEU A 656 -13.53 -3.64 -1.24
C LEU A 656 -13.79 -3.61 0.26
N THR A 657 -14.16 -2.42 0.76
CA THR A 657 -14.65 -2.25 2.13
C THR A 657 -15.73 -1.18 2.16
N LEU A 658 -16.59 -1.20 3.17
CA LEU A 658 -17.59 -0.14 3.34
C LEU A 658 -16.89 1.19 3.59
N ALA A 659 -17.47 2.27 3.08
CA ALA A 659 -16.87 3.60 3.08
C ALA A 659 -17.78 4.69 3.64
N TYR A 660 -18.78 4.35 4.45
CA TYR A 660 -19.54 5.36 5.19
C TYR A 660 -18.63 6.13 6.13
N ALA A 661 -17.66 5.44 6.71
CA ALA A 661 -16.54 6.02 7.45
C ALA A 661 -15.24 5.52 6.82
N MET A 662 -14.24 6.38 6.76
CA MET A 662 -12.92 6.01 6.25
C MET A 662 -11.82 6.71 7.04
N SER A 663 -10.59 6.23 6.92
CA SER A 663 -9.47 6.87 7.58
C SER A 663 -9.16 8.22 6.95
N ILE A 664 -8.57 9.10 7.74
CA ILE A 664 -8.13 10.40 7.26
C ILE A 664 -7.09 10.23 6.16
N HIS A 665 -6.23 9.23 6.28
CA HIS A 665 -5.22 8.92 5.26
C HIS A 665 -5.87 8.57 3.91
N LYS A 666 -6.91 7.74 3.93
CA LYS A 666 -7.61 7.34 2.70
C LYS A 666 -8.39 8.49 2.05
N SER A 667 -8.68 9.54 2.80
CA SER A 667 -9.40 10.71 2.29
C SER A 667 -8.52 11.71 1.55
N GLN A 668 -7.20 11.54 1.57
CA GLN A 668 -6.28 12.47 0.90
C GLN A 668 -6.60 12.53 -0.59
N GLY A 669 -6.62 13.74 -1.14
CA GLY A 669 -6.99 13.98 -2.53
C GLY A 669 -8.49 14.06 -2.78
N SER A 670 -9.32 13.74 -1.78
CA SER A 670 -10.79 13.79 -1.88
C SER A 670 -11.33 15.02 -1.18
N GLU A 671 -12.54 15.42 -1.56
CA GLU A 671 -13.29 16.44 -0.86
C GLU A 671 -14.75 16.03 -0.75
N PHE A 672 -15.40 16.46 0.31
CA PHE A 672 -16.79 16.09 0.62
C PHE A 672 -17.56 17.33 1.04
N GLN A 673 -18.84 17.38 0.70
CA GLN A 673 -19.70 18.52 1.09
C GLN A 673 -19.78 18.65 2.60
N VAL A 674 -19.98 17.52 3.31
CA VAL A 674 -20.06 17.50 4.77
C VAL A 674 -19.06 16.49 5.29
N VAL A 675 -18.20 16.91 6.21
CA VAL A 675 -17.26 16.05 6.90
C VAL A 675 -17.64 16.00 8.38
N ILE A 676 -17.73 14.78 8.92
CA ILE A 676 -17.94 14.53 10.33
C ILE A 676 -16.64 13.93 10.89
N LEU A 677 -16.04 14.61 11.87
CA LEU A 677 -14.72 14.25 12.39
C LEU A 677 -14.78 13.97 13.88
N PRO A 678 -14.92 12.70 14.28
CA PRO A 678 -14.85 12.33 15.70
C PRO A 678 -13.40 12.12 16.14
N ILE A 679 -12.98 12.81 17.21
CA ILE A 679 -11.62 12.74 17.74
C ILE A 679 -11.69 12.54 19.25
N THR A 680 -10.97 11.54 19.76
CA THR A 680 -10.87 11.25 21.19
C THR A 680 -9.42 11.00 21.58
N ARG A 681 -9.14 11.04 22.88
CA ARG A 681 -7.80 10.74 23.42
C ARG A 681 -7.36 9.30 23.14
N GLN A 682 -8.30 8.42 22.86
CA GLN A 682 -8.00 7.03 22.48
C GLN A 682 -7.18 6.93 21.19
N SER A 683 -7.19 7.97 20.36
CA SER A 683 -6.40 7.99 19.13
C SER A 683 -4.89 8.08 19.35
N GLY A 684 -4.45 8.44 20.57
CA GLY A 684 -3.06 8.36 20.98
C GLY A 684 -2.08 9.07 20.07
N ARG A 685 -1.16 8.33 19.48
CA ARG A 685 -0.11 8.87 18.61
C ARG A 685 -0.63 9.48 17.31
N LEU A 686 -1.85 9.18 16.94
CA LEU A 686 -2.47 9.75 15.74
C LEU A 686 -2.95 11.18 15.94
N LEU A 687 -2.89 11.68 17.19
CA LEU A 687 -3.26 13.05 17.53
C LEU A 687 -2.11 14.01 17.18
N GLN A 688 -2.03 14.37 15.90
CA GLN A 688 -1.04 15.28 15.36
C GLN A 688 -1.75 16.37 14.54
N ARG A 689 -1.10 17.53 14.46
CA ARG A 689 -1.65 18.69 13.75
C ARG A 689 -1.98 18.38 12.30
N ASN A 690 -1.06 17.71 11.59
CA ASN A 690 -1.26 17.43 10.17
C ASN A 690 -2.43 16.46 9.92
N VAL A 691 -2.71 15.55 10.86
CA VAL A 691 -3.85 14.63 10.76
C VAL A 691 -5.16 15.42 10.80
N ILE A 692 -5.31 16.28 11.81
CA ILE A 692 -6.53 17.08 11.98
C ILE A 692 -6.67 18.08 10.83
N TYR A 693 -5.58 18.74 10.46
CA TYR A 693 -5.57 19.71 9.36
C TYR A 693 -6.02 19.03 8.05
N THR A 694 -5.48 17.86 7.75
CA THR A 694 -5.86 17.11 6.55
C THR A 694 -7.36 16.81 6.55
N ALA A 695 -7.88 16.32 7.67
CA ALA A 695 -9.30 15.98 7.80
C ALA A 695 -10.20 17.19 7.59
N ILE A 696 -9.87 18.32 8.24
CA ILE A 696 -10.67 19.53 8.16
C ILE A 696 -10.70 20.08 6.72
N THR A 697 -9.55 20.02 6.05
CA THR A 697 -9.46 20.54 4.67
C THR A 697 -10.15 19.65 3.64
N ARG A 698 -10.70 18.47 4.06
CA ARG A 698 -11.54 17.65 3.17
C ARG A 698 -12.97 18.19 3.06
N SER A 699 -13.39 19.12 3.93
CA SER A 699 -14.77 19.62 3.91
C SER A 699 -14.90 20.80 2.96
N LYS A 700 -15.93 20.76 2.12
CA LYS A 700 -16.26 21.84 1.20
C LYS A 700 -17.21 22.87 1.83
N SER A 701 -18.31 22.40 2.42
CA SER A 701 -19.41 23.25 2.85
C SER A 701 -19.66 23.24 4.34
N LYS A 702 -19.63 22.05 4.98
CA LYS A 702 -19.91 21.93 6.39
C LYS A 702 -18.94 20.97 7.07
N LEU A 703 -18.53 21.35 8.29
CA LEU A 703 -17.64 20.57 9.13
C LEU A 703 -18.30 20.36 10.49
N ILE A 704 -18.41 19.09 10.89
CA ILE A 704 -18.95 18.72 12.19
C ILE A 704 -17.83 18.10 13.00
N LEU A 705 -17.39 18.81 14.01
CA LEU A 705 -16.35 18.34 14.94
C LEU A 705 -17.05 17.77 16.18
N LEU A 706 -16.64 16.58 16.60
CA LEU A 706 -17.17 16.02 17.83
C LEU A 706 -16.13 15.15 18.51
N GLY A 707 -16.31 14.98 19.82
CA GLY A 707 -15.42 14.20 20.64
C GLY A 707 -14.89 15.00 21.81
N GLU A 708 -13.60 14.87 22.08
CA GLU A 708 -12.97 15.47 23.25
C GLU A 708 -12.16 16.71 22.86
N TYR A 709 -12.54 17.85 23.40
CA TYR A 709 -11.84 19.12 23.16
C TYR A 709 -10.34 19.00 23.49
N THR A 710 -10.00 18.30 24.59
CA THR A 710 -8.62 18.10 24.99
C THR A 710 -7.82 17.31 23.95
N ALA A 711 -8.48 16.40 23.22
CA ALA A 711 -7.83 15.65 22.14
C ALA A 711 -7.51 16.56 20.94
N PHE A 712 -8.45 17.42 20.56
CA PHE A 712 -8.21 18.42 19.50
C PHE A 712 -7.10 19.39 19.91
N GLU A 713 -7.14 19.88 21.14
CA GLU A 713 -6.12 20.78 21.69
C GLU A 713 -4.74 20.14 21.64
N TYR A 714 -4.64 18.91 22.08
CA TYR A 714 -3.38 18.15 22.07
C TYR A 714 -2.86 18.01 20.63
N ALA A 715 -3.73 17.60 19.71
CA ALA A 715 -3.34 17.38 18.30
C ALA A 715 -2.84 18.67 17.65
N ILE A 716 -3.54 19.77 17.84
CA ILE A 716 -3.19 21.07 17.24
C ILE A 716 -1.83 21.55 17.76
N LYS A 717 -1.54 21.33 19.03
CA LYS A 717 -0.28 21.76 19.64
C LYS A 717 0.89 20.84 19.28
N HIS A 718 0.65 19.63 18.76
CA HIS A 718 1.70 18.68 18.43
C HIS A 718 1.93 18.65 16.93
N GLU A 719 3.05 19.23 16.50
CA GLU A 719 3.53 19.04 15.15
C GLU A 719 3.83 17.56 14.96
N GLY A 720 3.60 17.06 13.77
CA GLY A 720 3.94 15.68 13.44
C GLY A 720 5.45 15.45 13.62
N ASP A 721 5.81 14.19 13.83
CA ASP A 721 7.20 13.79 13.96
C ASP A 721 7.99 14.20 12.73
N LYS A 722 9.12 14.85 12.92
CA LYS A 722 9.99 15.24 11.81
C LYS A 722 10.68 14.00 11.26
N ARG A 723 10.60 13.85 9.95
CA ARG A 723 11.25 12.73 9.26
C ARG A 723 12.72 13.02 9.05
N GLN A 724 13.54 11.99 9.20
CA GLN A 724 14.98 12.05 8.96
C GLN A 724 15.22 11.77 7.48
N THR A 725 15.57 12.81 6.74
CA THR A 725 15.81 12.74 5.30
C THR A 725 17.13 13.42 4.97
N TYR A 726 17.70 13.08 3.79
CA TYR A 726 18.99 13.59 3.39
C TYR A 726 18.91 14.35 2.06
N LEU A 727 17.72 14.64 1.57
CA LEU A 727 17.51 15.26 0.25
C LEU A 727 18.09 16.67 0.19
N ILE A 728 17.88 17.48 1.22
CA ILE A 728 18.42 18.85 1.27
C ILE A 728 19.96 18.80 1.19
N GLU A 729 20.56 17.89 1.94
CA GLU A 729 22.01 17.69 1.98
C GLU A 729 22.55 17.21 0.62
N ARG A 730 21.74 16.46 -0.14
CA ARG A 730 22.11 16.06 -1.52
C ARG A 730 22.30 17.27 -2.41
N PHE A 731 21.40 18.25 -2.31
CA PHE A 731 21.53 19.49 -3.07
C PHE A 731 22.75 20.31 -2.62
N GLN A 732 23.05 20.34 -1.32
CA GLN A 732 24.22 21.02 -0.78
C GLN A 732 25.51 20.36 -1.27
N GLU A 733 25.56 19.03 -1.28
CA GLU A 733 26.71 18.28 -1.77
C GLU A 733 26.98 18.58 -3.25
N GLN A 734 25.94 18.69 -4.08
CA GLN A 734 26.07 19.05 -5.49
C GLN A 734 26.65 20.45 -5.66
N SER A 735 26.19 21.41 -4.84
CA SER A 735 26.69 22.78 -4.85
C SER A 735 28.16 22.85 -4.45
N ASP A 736 28.57 22.07 -3.45
CA ASP A 736 29.96 22.02 -2.99
C ASP A 736 30.87 21.39 -4.05
N LEU A 737 30.39 20.36 -4.76
CA LEU A 737 31.14 19.73 -5.85
C LEU A 737 31.34 20.69 -7.02
N ALA A 738 30.36 21.52 -7.33
CA ALA A 738 30.44 22.51 -8.41
C ALA A 738 31.43 23.63 -8.09
N SER A 739 31.67 23.92 -6.80
CA SER A 739 32.57 24.98 -6.34
C SER A 739 33.99 24.51 -6.11
N SER A 740 34.28 23.20 -6.07
CA SER A 740 35.61 22.64 -5.85
C SER A 740 36.17 22.02 -7.11
N GLN A 741 37.42 22.42 -7.49
CA GLN A 741 38.12 21.74 -8.58
C GLN A 741 38.53 20.33 -8.11
N PRO A 742 38.61 19.36 -9.00
CA PRO A 742 38.77 17.97 -8.57
C PRO A 742 40.14 17.65 -7.99
N ASN A 743 40.19 17.35 -6.73
CA ASN A 743 41.32 16.69 -6.07
C ASN A 743 40.93 15.24 -5.82
N GLN A 744 41.57 14.35 -6.56
CA GLN A 744 41.26 12.92 -6.57
C GLN A 744 41.84 12.10 -5.41
N GLU A 745 42.32 12.72 -4.31
CA GLU A 745 43.12 11.94 -3.34
C GLU A 745 42.50 11.72 -1.95
N LEU A 746 41.20 11.94 -1.74
CA LEU A 746 40.63 11.84 -0.37
C LEU A 746 39.64 10.72 -0.08
N LYS A 747 39.47 9.76 -1.00
CA LYS A 747 38.47 8.70 -0.78
C LYS A 747 38.91 7.49 0.03
N SER A 748 40.21 7.40 0.45
CA SER A 748 40.68 6.19 1.11
C SER A 748 40.84 6.28 2.63
N LYS A 749 40.67 7.49 3.22
CA LYS A 749 40.96 7.65 4.65
C LYS A 749 39.71 7.76 5.55
N GLU A 750 38.51 7.92 4.98
CA GLU A 750 37.30 8.11 5.78
C GLU A 750 36.62 6.81 6.21
N GLN A 751 36.92 5.69 5.54
CA GLN A 751 36.29 4.41 5.88
C GLN A 751 36.81 3.79 7.19
N THR A 752 37.96 4.24 7.70
CA THR A 752 38.55 3.63 8.90
C THR A 752 38.19 4.36 10.21
N SER A 753 37.54 5.52 10.14
CA SER A 753 37.23 6.29 11.35
C SER A 753 35.85 6.00 11.95
N LEU A 754 34.99 5.30 11.24
CA LEU A 754 33.63 5.00 11.73
C LEU A 754 33.60 4.04 12.93
N PHE A 755 34.64 3.22 13.10
CA PHE A 755 34.65 2.18 14.14
C PHE A 755 35.65 2.44 15.27
N SER A 756 36.53 3.41 15.13
CA SER A 756 37.48 3.70 16.21
C SER A 756 36.88 4.52 17.37
N ASN A 757 35.72 5.13 17.12
CA ASN A 757 35.03 5.92 18.15
C ASN A 757 34.04 5.13 19.00
N THR A 758 33.77 3.89 18.64
CA THR A 758 32.82 3.03 19.41
C THR A 758 33.51 2.30 20.56
N ALA A 759 34.85 2.20 20.53
CA ALA A 759 35.61 1.48 21.55
C ALA A 759 35.95 2.32 22.79
N THR A 760 35.74 3.63 22.72
CA THR A 760 36.11 4.54 23.82
C THR A 760 34.93 5.03 24.67
N LEU A 761 33.72 4.59 24.39
CA LEU A 761 32.53 5.04 25.12
C LEU A 761 32.01 4.08 26.19
N GLU A 762 32.71 2.94 26.40
CA GLU A 762 32.30 1.99 27.42
C GLU A 762 32.82 2.25 28.84
N ASP A 763 33.69 3.26 29.03
CA ASP A 763 34.39 3.44 30.31
C ASP A 763 33.86 4.58 31.18
N ASP A 764 32.80 5.31 30.73
CA ASP A 764 32.33 6.47 31.51
C ASP A 764 30.94 6.27 32.16
N SER A 765 30.46 5.03 32.27
CA SER A 765 29.14 4.78 32.87
C SER A 765 29.21 4.19 34.29
N GLN A 766 30.36 4.32 34.97
CA GLN A 766 30.40 4.01 36.39
C GLN A 766 30.88 5.23 37.21
N LYS A 767 29.98 6.10 37.48
CA LYS A 767 29.99 6.90 38.73
C LYS A 767 28.88 7.95 38.71
N SER A 768 27.77 7.61 39.26
CA SER A 768 27.06 8.47 40.22
C SER A 768 25.85 7.68 40.71
N SER A 769 26.05 7.13 41.83
CA SER A 769 25.00 6.61 42.70
C SER A 769 24.36 7.75 43.45
N SER A 770 23.12 7.77 43.57
CA SER A 770 22.39 7.96 44.80
C SER A 770 21.00 8.51 44.62
N GLN A 771 20.18 7.77 45.20
CA GLN A 771 18.97 8.00 46.01
C GLN A 771 17.63 8.12 45.22
N SER A 772 16.96 7.07 45.15
CA SER A 772 15.87 6.63 45.94
C SER A 772 14.70 7.58 46.18
N THR A 773 13.56 7.20 45.70
CA THR A 773 12.40 7.04 46.59
C THR A 773 11.32 6.25 45.86
N ASN A 774 10.83 5.31 46.61
CA ASN A 774 9.75 4.41 46.30
C ASN A 774 8.44 5.12 45.96
N SER A 775 7.77 4.62 45.00
CA SER A 775 6.32 4.36 45.17
C SER A 775 5.87 3.45 44.03
N ASN A 776 5.55 2.27 44.40
CA ASN A 776 4.72 1.40 43.59
C ASN A 776 3.35 2.04 43.41
N PRO A 777 2.74 1.93 42.25
CA PRO A 777 1.56 1.07 42.24
C PRO A 777 1.40 0.28 40.92
N THR A 778 1.17 -0.91 41.16
CA THR A 778 0.22 -1.84 40.57
C THR A 778 -0.48 -1.51 39.25
N GLU A 779 -0.43 -2.55 38.51
CA GLU A 779 -1.40 -3.01 37.49
C GLU A 779 -1.19 -2.65 36.06
N ASN A 780 -0.77 -3.69 35.46
CA ASN A 780 -1.01 -4.18 34.11
C ASN A 780 -2.15 -3.49 33.38
N SER A 781 -1.80 -2.73 32.40
CA SER A 781 -2.57 -2.71 31.18
C SER A 781 -1.52 -2.82 30.07
N GLN A 782 -1.31 -4.04 29.63
CA GLN A 782 -0.75 -4.25 28.32
C GLN A 782 -1.77 -3.68 27.34
N SER A 783 -1.60 -2.39 27.04
CA SER A 783 -2.38 -1.82 25.97
C SER A 783 -1.81 -2.34 24.66
N ASP A 784 -2.68 -2.76 23.80
CA ASP A 784 -2.42 -3.19 22.43
C ASP A 784 -1.87 -2.01 21.62
N ASN A 785 -0.62 -1.63 21.89
CA ASN A 785 0.02 -0.49 21.21
C ASN A 785 0.70 -0.91 19.90
N ASP A 786 0.68 -2.20 19.58
CA ASP A 786 1.37 -2.70 18.40
C ASP A 786 0.54 -2.58 17.11
N ASP A 787 -0.74 -2.25 17.22
CA ASP A 787 -1.64 -2.24 16.05
C ASP A 787 -1.51 -1.00 15.17
N PHE A 788 -0.71 0.00 15.57
CA PHE A 788 -0.63 1.26 14.84
C PHE A 788 0.73 1.51 14.19
N ARG A 789 1.66 0.60 14.39
CA ARG A 789 2.93 0.67 13.65
C ARG A 789 2.73 0.11 12.26
N LEU A 790 3.24 0.82 11.27
CA LEU A 790 3.35 0.27 9.92
C LEU A 790 4.37 -0.87 9.97
N THR A 791 3.87 -2.08 9.78
CA THR A 791 4.73 -3.26 9.69
C THR A 791 4.65 -3.80 8.27
N PRO A 792 5.57 -4.66 7.86
CA PRO A 792 5.43 -5.30 6.55
C PRO A 792 4.11 -6.04 6.36
N GLU A 793 3.45 -6.42 7.46
CA GLU A 793 2.17 -7.13 7.41
C GLU A 793 0.96 -6.20 7.33
N ASN A 794 1.08 -4.96 7.81
CA ASN A 794 -0.07 -4.04 7.82
C ASN A 794 0.15 -2.77 7.01
N TYR A 795 1.34 -2.58 6.49
CA TYR A 795 1.73 -1.37 5.78
C TYR A 795 0.78 -1.05 4.62
N SER A 796 0.40 -2.07 3.86
CA SER A 796 -0.51 -1.88 2.72
C SER A 796 -1.96 -1.60 3.15
N THR A 797 -2.35 -2.00 4.36
CA THR A 797 -3.69 -1.70 4.85
C THR A 797 -3.83 -0.25 5.32
N ILE A 798 -2.69 0.40 5.61
CA ILE A 798 -2.67 1.79 6.08
C ILE A 798 -2.29 2.74 4.94
N ASP A 799 -1.50 2.27 4.00
CA ASP A 799 -0.98 3.10 2.92
C ASP A 799 -2.02 3.39 1.86
N SER A 800 -2.29 4.67 1.63
CA SER A 800 -3.21 5.11 0.60
C SER A 800 -2.55 5.21 -0.78
N MET A 801 -1.22 5.17 -0.84
CA MET A 801 -0.45 5.36 -2.07
C MET A 801 -0.07 4.03 -2.72
N ILE A 802 0.25 3.05 -1.88
CA ILE A 802 0.66 1.72 -2.32
C ILE A 802 -0.57 0.81 -2.24
N GLY A 803 -0.93 0.20 -3.30
CA GLY A 803 -2.10 -0.66 -3.36
C GLY A 803 -1.96 -1.86 -2.42
N LEU A 804 -3.07 -2.24 -1.80
CA LEU A 804 -3.12 -3.46 -1.00
C LEU A 804 -3.12 -4.66 -1.92
N THR A 805 -2.28 -5.64 -1.61
CA THR A 805 -2.36 -6.94 -2.27
C THR A 805 -3.46 -7.78 -1.61
N GLU A 806 -3.93 -8.78 -2.31
CA GLU A 806 -4.91 -9.74 -1.75
C GLU A 806 -4.37 -10.39 -0.48
N SER A 807 -3.05 -10.65 -0.47
CA SER A 807 -2.38 -11.24 0.70
C SER A 807 -2.45 -10.33 1.92
N ASP A 808 -2.19 -9.05 1.72
CA ASP A 808 -2.20 -8.08 2.80
C ASP A 808 -3.61 -7.89 3.37
N ILE A 809 -4.59 -7.85 2.48
CA ILE A 809 -6.00 -7.73 2.88
C ILE A 809 -6.42 -8.98 3.68
N ALA A 810 -6.02 -10.16 3.21
CA ALA A 810 -6.32 -11.42 3.90
C ALA A 810 -5.69 -11.46 5.29
N LEU A 811 -4.45 -11.00 5.41
CA LEU A 811 -3.76 -10.94 6.71
C LEU A 811 -4.43 -9.97 7.67
N PHE A 812 -4.89 -8.84 7.15
CA PHE A 812 -5.62 -7.85 7.97
C PHE A 812 -6.89 -8.46 8.58
N PHE A 813 -7.62 -9.23 7.79
CA PHE A 813 -8.85 -9.86 8.28
C PHE A 813 -8.59 -11.09 9.15
N GLN A 814 -7.47 -11.79 8.95
CA GLN A 814 -7.10 -12.93 9.80
C GLN A 814 -6.76 -12.52 11.22
N LYS A 815 -6.19 -11.34 11.42
CA LYS A 815 -5.84 -10.87 12.78
C LYS A 815 -7.06 -10.48 13.61
N LYS A 816 -8.26 -10.51 13.04
CA LYS A 816 -9.50 -10.18 13.75
C LYS A 816 -10.25 -11.39 14.30
N SER A 817 -9.82 -12.61 13.99
CA SER A 817 -10.41 -13.82 14.56
C SER A 817 -9.58 -14.29 15.79
#